data_8943c884ade4e0c8d254e9584c58d1ab
#
_entry.id   8943c884ade4e0c8d254e9584c58d1ab
#
_cell.length_a   1.000
_cell.length_b   1.000
_cell.length_c   1.000
_cell.angle_alpha   90.00
_cell.angle_beta   90.00
_cell.angle_gamma   90.00
#
_symmetry.space_group_name_H-M   'P 1'
#
loop_
_entity.id
_entity.type
_entity.pdbx_description
1 polymer ?
#
loop_
_entity_poly.entity_id
_entity_poly.type
_entity_poly.pdbx_seq_one_letter_code
_entity_poly.pdbx_strand_id
1 'polypeptide(L)'
;MPSRMSWFNKEILLQIGRSTGWVSIVYFLGLLFILPIQLLMIYSDETKSYYPEPNNLFLVNFTFQIGLIVIVPVILAVFLFRFLHVKQAADLMHSLPLKRERIFHQYALTGMVFLILPVSVITFIILLMHNTLDFSNLFSVKDIFYWAGTTLVITLLLYTAALFIAMMTGMSTVQAVLAYVFLFFPIGMTMLVIFNLKIVLYGFPGDYFLNRQLEKLSPISYAAVLDSRKFQWNDGMVYILLIIVLYGLSIFFYKKRNLEAASEAIAFPKIRSVFKYGITFCMMLLGGSYFQEVSYGSFSWTIFGYVIGAVIGYLGAEMILRKTWRVFGRIKGLIVYLAVTAVLVIGVHILGFYENKVPEEEQIKTVLFSNQFGFYTKDDIYGEYYTPMPMKEKANIEAVRRLHQQLLSDKKINQQKENYQSENFYIQYELKNGSKVTREYSVNERLYEDFFKPIYESKEYKLSTKEIFKLKQNKIKTLTIGGNGPVSRGVTLSNSNDIKEVIGALRKDVLAESYEDSRYFKGSTIEVYLGNDHFLSFEFKPINHNLTEWLRQKELLKDAKPSSDDVTHVLVAKAGTENTEDIEIIKSDIEKSRDTLDVTNKGQIEQMLNNASADPHHEYMAVFYFGSAHYYEVMFFDEKHAPDFIKDHFK
;
A
#
# COMPACT_ATOMS: atom_id res chain seq x y z
N MET A 1 17.08 -63.46 7.37
CA MET A 1 16.62 -62.44 8.29
C MET A 1 16.34 -61.19 7.48
N PRO A 2 15.11 -60.65 7.40
CA PRO A 2 14.90 -59.38 6.77
C PRO A 2 15.50 -58.31 7.69
N SER A 3 16.60 -57.69 7.24
CA SER A 3 17.17 -56.52 7.90
C SER A 3 16.06 -55.50 8.17
N ARG A 4 15.94 -55.00 9.42
CA ARG A 4 15.09 -53.83 9.73
C ARG A 4 15.58 -52.68 8.84
N MET A 5 14.99 -52.57 7.66
CA MET A 5 15.28 -51.43 6.75
C MET A 5 14.99 -50.17 7.53
N SER A 6 16.04 -49.48 7.95
CA SER A 6 15.96 -48.12 8.52
C SER A 6 15.10 -47.23 7.61
N TRP A 7 14.24 -46.37 8.20
CA TRP A 7 13.45 -45.40 7.45
C TRP A 7 14.33 -44.48 6.58
N PHE A 8 15.59 -44.28 6.99
CA PHE A 8 16.59 -43.49 6.27
C PHE A 8 17.71 -44.40 5.76
N ASN A 9 17.95 -44.34 4.44
CA ASN A 9 19.07 -45.03 3.82
C ASN A 9 20.28 -44.09 3.80
N LYS A 10 21.37 -44.49 4.52
CA LYS A 10 22.59 -43.70 4.64
C LYS A 10 23.22 -43.35 3.28
N GLU A 11 23.22 -44.30 2.34
CA GLU A 11 23.84 -44.11 1.02
C GLU A 11 23.11 -43.01 0.21
N ILE A 12 21.75 -42.99 0.27
CA ILE A 12 20.96 -41.94 -0.41
C ILE A 12 21.21 -40.61 0.27
N LEU A 13 21.27 -40.52 1.60
CA LEU A 13 21.59 -39.29 2.31
C LEU A 13 22.97 -38.73 1.94
N LEU A 14 23.99 -39.60 1.85
CA LEU A 14 25.32 -39.23 1.41
C LEU A 14 25.35 -38.76 -0.03
N GLN A 15 24.59 -39.40 -0.93
CA GLN A 15 24.46 -39.01 -2.31
C GLN A 15 23.79 -37.63 -2.41
N ILE A 16 22.72 -37.37 -1.68
CA ILE A 16 22.05 -36.06 -1.61
C ILE A 16 23.05 -35.00 -1.11
N GLY A 17 23.77 -35.28 -0.02
CA GLY A 17 24.78 -34.39 0.53
C GLY A 17 25.86 -33.99 -0.48
N ARG A 18 26.39 -34.97 -1.22
CA ARG A 18 27.42 -34.74 -2.26
C ARG A 18 26.90 -33.96 -3.46
N SER A 19 25.66 -34.18 -3.86
CA SER A 19 25.08 -33.56 -5.05
C SER A 19 24.51 -32.13 -4.80
N THR A 20 23.89 -31.90 -3.62
CA THR A 20 23.14 -30.68 -3.34
C THR A 20 23.55 -29.97 -2.05
N GLY A 21 24.41 -30.57 -1.20
CA GLY A 21 24.82 -29.98 0.07
C GLY A 21 25.57 -28.65 -0.06
N TRP A 22 26.20 -28.38 -1.21
CA TRP A 22 26.84 -27.12 -1.50
C TRP A 22 25.85 -25.92 -1.40
N VAL A 23 24.57 -26.12 -1.75
CA VAL A 23 23.55 -25.07 -1.63
C VAL A 23 23.38 -24.62 -0.18
N SER A 24 23.39 -25.59 0.77
CA SER A 24 23.31 -25.29 2.21
C SER A 24 24.55 -24.54 2.70
N ILE A 25 25.74 -24.89 2.16
CA ILE A 25 27.00 -24.20 2.50
C ILE A 25 26.96 -22.75 1.99
N VAL A 26 26.55 -22.53 0.73
CA VAL A 26 26.40 -21.18 0.16
C VAL A 26 25.37 -20.36 0.94
N TYR A 27 24.27 -20.98 1.34
CA TYR A 27 23.26 -20.32 2.18
C TYR A 27 23.82 -19.90 3.53
N PHE A 28 24.56 -20.81 4.19
CA PHE A 28 25.23 -20.51 5.46
C PHE A 28 26.24 -19.37 5.31
N LEU A 29 27.13 -19.43 4.32
CA LEU A 29 28.11 -18.38 4.07
C LEU A 29 27.43 -17.03 3.75
N GLY A 30 26.39 -17.05 2.92
CA GLY A 30 25.61 -15.86 2.62
C GLY A 30 25.04 -15.21 3.88
N LEU A 31 24.35 -15.98 4.73
CA LEU A 31 23.81 -15.48 6.00
C LEU A 31 24.91 -15.01 6.95
N LEU A 32 26.07 -15.71 7.00
CA LEU A 32 27.21 -15.33 7.83
C LEU A 32 27.76 -13.95 7.46
N PHE A 33 27.96 -13.70 6.15
CA PHE A 33 28.45 -12.41 5.66
C PHE A 33 27.44 -11.27 5.86
N ILE A 34 26.15 -11.57 5.64
CA ILE A 34 25.10 -10.53 5.64
C ILE A 34 24.72 -10.13 7.06
N LEU A 35 24.78 -11.01 8.05
CA LEU A 35 24.27 -10.73 9.38
C LEU A 35 25.39 -10.72 10.44
N PRO A 36 26.04 -11.83 10.86
CA PRO A 36 27.08 -11.79 11.89
C PRO A 36 28.26 -10.87 11.58
N ILE A 37 28.80 -10.94 10.36
CA ILE A 37 29.96 -10.09 10.00
C ILE A 37 29.55 -8.62 9.92
N GLN A 38 28.39 -8.31 9.37
CA GLN A 38 27.88 -6.94 9.32
C GLN A 38 27.62 -6.39 10.73
N LEU A 39 27.07 -7.18 11.64
CA LEU A 39 26.92 -6.78 13.05
C LEU A 39 28.27 -6.48 13.72
N LEU A 40 29.32 -7.27 13.42
CA LEU A 40 30.69 -6.98 13.90
C LEU A 40 31.21 -5.66 13.33
N MET A 41 30.95 -5.38 12.05
CA MET A 41 31.33 -4.09 11.43
C MET A 41 30.63 -2.92 12.11
N ILE A 42 29.31 -3.02 12.33
CA ILE A 42 28.54 -2.00 13.07
C ILE A 42 29.07 -1.81 14.48
N TYR A 43 29.44 -2.90 15.17
CA TYR A 43 29.98 -2.83 16.52
C TYR A 43 31.36 -2.16 16.57
N SER A 44 32.21 -2.35 15.56
CA SER A 44 33.57 -1.80 15.49
C SER A 44 33.60 -0.33 15.03
N ASP A 45 32.49 0.22 14.51
CA ASP A 45 32.42 1.59 14.06
C ASP A 45 32.24 2.56 15.24
N GLU A 46 33.15 3.52 15.39
CA GLU A 46 33.10 4.53 16.44
C GLU A 46 31.93 5.53 16.25
N THR A 47 31.34 5.58 15.05
CA THR A 47 30.21 6.45 14.70
C THR A 47 28.85 5.84 15.03
N LYS A 48 28.75 5.06 16.09
CA LYS A 48 27.53 4.33 16.53
C LYS A 48 26.22 5.16 16.57
N SER A 49 26.31 6.48 16.61
CA SER A 49 25.14 7.36 16.70
C SER A 49 24.38 7.55 15.38
N TYR A 50 24.86 6.99 14.26
CA TYR A 50 24.26 7.15 12.93
C TYR A 50 23.38 5.95 12.47
N TYR A 51 23.43 4.84 13.19
CA TYR A 51 22.58 3.68 12.85
C TYR A 51 21.27 3.80 13.65
N PRO A 52 20.11 3.79 12.97
CA PRO A 52 18.84 3.71 13.68
C PRO A 52 18.84 2.44 14.53
N GLU A 53 18.40 2.53 15.78
CA GLU A 53 18.30 1.40 16.70
C GLU A 53 17.62 0.22 15.98
N PRO A 54 18.33 -0.85 15.64
CA PRO A 54 17.73 -1.93 14.90
C PRO A 54 16.96 -2.85 15.85
N ASN A 55 15.75 -2.45 16.22
CA ASN A 55 14.80 -3.31 16.92
C ASN A 55 14.38 -4.55 16.08
N ASN A 56 14.99 -4.73 14.91
CA ASN A 56 14.65 -5.78 13.95
C ASN A 56 15.89 -6.17 13.14
N LEU A 57 16.36 -7.41 13.29
CA LEU A 57 17.54 -7.93 12.58
C LEU A 57 17.37 -8.00 11.05
N PHE A 58 16.15 -7.90 10.53
CA PHE A 58 15.92 -7.79 9.08
C PHE A 58 16.38 -6.44 8.51
N LEU A 59 16.53 -5.38 9.33
CA LEU A 59 17.07 -4.08 8.87
C LEU A 59 18.55 -4.17 8.45
N VAL A 60 19.28 -5.16 8.97
CA VAL A 60 20.69 -5.37 8.62
C VAL A 60 20.78 -5.96 7.22
N ASN A 61 21.24 -5.21 6.23
CA ASN A 61 21.34 -5.67 4.83
C ASN A 61 20.07 -6.34 4.29
N PHE A 62 18.93 -5.72 4.49
CA PHE A 62 17.60 -6.23 4.19
C PHE A 62 17.49 -6.90 2.81
N THR A 63 17.91 -6.20 1.76
CA THR A 63 17.81 -6.66 0.37
C THR A 63 18.50 -8.01 0.14
N PHE A 64 19.70 -8.19 0.69
CA PHE A 64 20.44 -9.44 0.54
C PHE A 64 19.83 -10.57 1.38
N GLN A 65 19.34 -10.28 2.60
CA GLN A 65 18.64 -11.26 3.41
C GLN A 65 17.41 -11.81 2.67
N ILE A 66 16.56 -10.91 2.15
CA ILE A 66 15.36 -11.30 1.40
C ILE A 66 15.73 -12.06 0.13
N GLY A 67 16.78 -11.64 -0.57
CA GLY A 67 17.30 -12.38 -1.73
C GLY A 67 17.62 -13.84 -1.40
N LEU A 68 18.34 -14.08 -0.30
CA LEU A 68 18.65 -15.46 0.15
C LEU A 68 17.40 -16.23 0.58
N ILE A 69 16.50 -15.61 1.35
CA ILE A 69 15.24 -16.23 1.80
C ILE A 69 14.38 -16.68 0.62
N VAL A 70 14.33 -15.89 -0.46
CA VAL A 70 13.47 -16.15 -1.61
C VAL A 70 14.11 -17.12 -2.60
N ILE A 71 15.42 -16.98 -2.88
CA ILE A 71 16.08 -17.70 -3.98
C ILE A 71 16.51 -19.09 -3.55
N VAL A 72 17.15 -19.22 -2.38
CA VAL A 72 17.79 -20.47 -1.96
C VAL A 72 16.82 -21.64 -1.82
N PRO A 73 15.63 -21.51 -1.19
CA PRO A 73 14.71 -22.64 -1.03
C PRO A 73 14.22 -23.20 -2.36
N VAL A 74 13.95 -22.31 -3.33
CA VAL A 74 13.47 -22.72 -4.67
C VAL A 74 14.57 -23.42 -5.44
N ILE A 75 15.78 -22.88 -5.44
CA ILE A 75 16.95 -23.51 -6.09
C ILE A 75 17.22 -24.89 -5.45
N LEU A 76 17.19 -24.99 -4.13
CA LEU A 76 17.39 -26.26 -3.44
C LEU A 76 16.37 -27.31 -3.86
N ALA A 77 15.08 -26.94 -3.93
CA ALA A 77 14.01 -27.82 -4.39
C ALA A 77 14.23 -28.29 -5.84
N VAL A 78 14.66 -27.37 -6.72
CA VAL A 78 14.96 -27.68 -8.13
C VAL A 78 16.10 -28.68 -8.25
N PHE A 79 17.20 -28.49 -7.52
CA PHE A 79 18.33 -29.41 -7.57
C PHE A 79 18.01 -30.78 -6.94
N LEU A 80 17.33 -30.81 -5.79
CA LEU A 80 16.97 -32.04 -5.10
C LEU A 80 16.06 -32.92 -5.94
N PHE A 81 15.06 -32.35 -6.61
CA PHE A 81 14.07 -33.10 -7.39
C PHE A 81 14.36 -33.15 -8.88
N ARG A 82 15.58 -32.74 -9.31
CA ARG A 82 16.02 -32.81 -10.71
C ARG A 82 15.89 -34.21 -11.30
N PHE A 83 16.06 -35.25 -10.48
CA PHE A 83 15.92 -36.63 -10.95
C PHE A 83 14.52 -36.92 -11.52
N LEU A 84 13.48 -36.23 -11.12
CA LEU A 84 12.12 -36.37 -11.68
C LEU A 84 11.97 -35.78 -13.08
N HIS A 85 12.89 -34.92 -13.49
CA HIS A 85 12.82 -34.18 -14.73
C HIS A 85 13.71 -34.75 -15.83
N VAL A 86 14.62 -35.68 -15.49
CA VAL A 86 15.52 -36.36 -16.41
C VAL A 86 15.12 -37.84 -16.47
N LYS A 87 14.70 -38.32 -17.65
CA LYS A 87 14.18 -39.69 -17.84
C LYS A 87 15.09 -40.75 -17.25
N GLN A 88 16.37 -40.75 -17.63
CA GLN A 88 17.36 -41.74 -17.15
C GLN A 88 17.52 -41.73 -15.64
N ALA A 89 17.52 -40.57 -15.01
CA ALA A 89 17.63 -40.47 -13.55
C ALA A 89 16.33 -40.88 -12.86
N ALA A 90 15.17 -40.61 -13.44
CA ALA A 90 13.88 -41.04 -12.93
C ALA A 90 13.77 -42.57 -12.95
N ASP A 91 14.15 -43.21 -14.08
CA ASP A 91 14.15 -44.66 -14.22
C ASP A 91 15.11 -45.32 -13.24
N LEU A 92 16.34 -44.82 -13.08
CA LEU A 92 17.31 -45.29 -12.12
C LEU A 92 16.78 -45.22 -10.68
N MET A 93 16.24 -44.06 -10.27
CA MET A 93 15.77 -43.87 -8.89
C MET A 93 14.58 -44.76 -8.54
N HIS A 94 13.68 -45.01 -9.51
CA HIS A 94 12.51 -45.86 -9.29
C HIS A 94 12.75 -47.35 -9.52
N SER A 95 13.91 -47.75 -10.07
CA SER A 95 14.36 -49.13 -10.11
C SER A 95 14.94 -49.65 -8.77
N LEU A 96 15.24 -48.71 -7.84
CA LEU A 96 15.68 -49.06 -6.51
C LEU A 96 14.59 -49.83 -5.74
N PRO A 97 14.97 -50.85 -4.91
CA PRO A 97 13.99 -51.64 -4.14
C PRO A 97 13.43 -50.87 -2.94
N LEU A 98 12.94 -49.63 -3.20
CA LEU A 98 12.41 -48.70 -2.19
C LEU A 98 11.01 -48.26 -2.56
N LYS A 99 10.15 -48.10 -1.55
CA LYS A 99 8.83 -47.48 -1.77
C LYS A 99 8.98 -46.01 -2.19
N ARG A 100 8.21 -45.54 -3.18
CA ARG A 100 8.21 -44.16 -3.66
C ARG A 100 8.13 -43.14 -2.51
N GLU A 101 7.27 -43.37 -1.52
CA GLU A 101 7.13 -42.52 -0.33
C GLU A 101 8.42 -42.32 0.41
N ARG A 102 9.21 -43.39 0.59
CA ARG A 102 10.51 -43.33 1.30
C ARG A 102 11.52 -42.48 0.53
N ILE A 103 11.58 -42.61 -0.79
CA ILE A 103 12.44 -41.78 -1.63
C ILE A 103 12.04 -40.33 -1.45
N PHE A 104 10.73 -40.02 -1.57
CA PHE A 104 10.24 -38.65 -1.38
C PHE A 104 10.63 -38.08 -0.01
N HIS A 105 10.34 -38.79 1.09
CA HIS A 105 10.66 -38.31 2.42
C HIS A 105 12.16 -38.07 2.63
N GLN A 106 13.02 -38.94 2.10
CA GLN A 106 14.47 -38.75 2.24
C GLN A 106 14.93 -37.48 1.55
N TYR A 107 14.51 -37.23 0.32
CA TYR A 107 14.85 -35.99 -0.40
C TYR A 107 14.24 -34.75 0.24
N ALA A 108 12.94 -34.80 0.55
CA ALA A 108 12.22 -33.65 1.08
C ALA A 108 12.70 -33.24 2.47
N LEU A 109 12.86 -34.22 3.40
CA LEU A 109 13.33 -33.91 4.77
C LEU A 109 14.79 -33.49 4.80
N THR A 110 15.65 -34.09 3.96
CA THR A 110 17.06 -33.66 3.86
C THR A 110 17.15 -32.22 3.39
N GLY A 111 16.30 -31.82 2.43
CA GLY A 111 16.23 -30.43 1.98
C GLY A 111 15.75 -29.47 3.07
N MET A 112 14.77 -29.87 3.90
CA MET A 112 14.39 -29.07 5.07
C MET A 112 15.55 -28.89 6.05
N VAL A 113 16.31 -29.96 6.33
CA VAL A 113 17.51 -29.90 7.19
C VAL A 113 18.56 -28.95 6.60
N PHE A 114 18.76 -28.96 5.28
CA PHE A 114 19.70 -28.07 4.61
C PHE A 114 19.32 -26.57 4.69
N LEU A 115 18.05 -26.24 4.95
CA LEU A 115 17.58 -24.88 5.23
C LEU A 115 17.60 -24.54 6.73
N ILE A 116 17.20 -25.48 7.58
CA ILE A 116 17.11 -25.27 9.03
C ILE A 116 18.51 -25.13 9.65
N LEU A 117 19.46 -25.97 9.24
CA LEU A 117 20.80 -26.02 9.83
C LEU A 117 21.55 -24.67 9.71
N PRO A 118 21.68 -24.02 8.52
CA PRO A 118 22.32 -22.72 8.39
C PRO A 118 21.70 -21.66 9.29
N VAL A 119 20.37 -21.54 9.28
CA VAL A 119 19.67 -20.54 10.10
C VAL A 119 19.91 -20.79 11.59
N SER A 120 19.85 -22.05 12.04
CA SER A 120 20.09 -22.42 13.44
C SER A 120 21.52 -22.09 13.87
N VAL A 121 22.53 -22.38 13.02
CA VAL A 121 23.93 -22.06 13.32
C VAL A 121 24.16 -20.57 13.39
N ILE A 122 23.59 -19.78 12.44
CA ILE A 122 23.68 -18.32 12.48
C ILE A 122 22.99 -17.75 13.72
N THR A 123 21.80 -18.27 14.08
CA THR A 123 21.11 -17.89 15.31
C THR A 123 22.00 -18.12 16.54
N PHE A 124 22.67 -19.27 16.60
CA PHE A 124 23.61 -19.59 17.70
C PHE A 124 24.80 -18.62 17.73
N ILE A 125 25.40 -18.30 16.57
CA ILE A 125 26.49 -17.31 16.46
C ILE A 125 26.03 -15.94 16.98
N ILE A 126 24.84 -15.45 16.55
CA ILE A 126 24.32 -14.16 16.99
C ILE A 126 24.04 -14.15 18.49
N LEU A 127 23.52 -15.25 19.06
CA LEU A 127 23.34 -15.39 20.50
C LEU A 127 24.66 -15.31 21.27
N LEU A 128 25.72 -15.97 20.77
CA LEU A 128 27.06 -15.87 21.34
C LEU A 128 27.58 -14.44 21.28
N MET A 129 27.44 -13.77 20.13
CA MET A 129 27.84 -12.38 19.96
C MET A 129 27.07 -11.44 20.92
N HIS A 130 25.76 -11.61 21.06
CA HIS A 130 24.93 -10.85 21.97
C HIS A 130 25.37 -10.98 23.42
N ASN A 131 25.81 -12.18 23.84
CA ASN A 131 26.27 -12.42 25.21
C ASN A 131 27.71 -11.98 25.48
N THR A 132 28.57 -11.92 24.45
CA THR A 132 30.00 -11.59 24.59
C THR A 132 30.30 -10.11 24.25
N LEU A 133 29.51 -9.52 23.38
CA LEU A 133 29.61 -8.13 22.94
C LEU A 133 28.36 -7.38 23.41
N ASP A 134 28.50 -6.13 23.80
CA ASP A 134 27.35 -5.33 24.28
C ASP A 134 26.47 -4.86 23.12
N PHE A 135 25.58 -5.75 22.66
CA PHE A 135 24.54 -5.47 21.67
C PHE A 135 23.16 -5.20 22.28
N SER A 136 23.08 -5.09 23.62
CA SER A 136 21.79 -4.93 24.32
C SER A 136 21.01 -3.67 23.87
N ASN A 137 21.73 -2.62 23.45
CA ASN A 137 21.15 -1.39 22.93
C ASN A 137 20.67 -1.49 21.47
N LEU A 138 21.09 -2.51 20.72
CA LEU A 138 20.76 -2.66 19.31
C LEU A 138 19.61 -3.64 19.06
N PHE A 139 19.59 -4.78 19.75
CA PHE A 139 18.53 -5.79 19.64
C PHE A 139 18.50 -6.70 20.87
N SER A 140 17.33 -7.26 21.13
CA SER A 140 17.11 -8.19 22.24
C SER A 140 17.20 -9.66 21.79
N VAL A 141 17.34 -10.57 22.75
CA VAL A 141 17.28 -12.03 22.51
C VAL A 141 15.96 -12.43 21.84
N LYS A 142 14.84 -11.71 22.12
CA LYS A 142 13.56 -11.96 21.47
C LYS A 142 13.62 -11.66 19.98
N ASP A 143 14.33 -10.61 19.56
CA ASP A 143 14.48 -10.23 18.16
C ASP A 143 15.31 -11.26 17.39
N ILE A 144 16.28 -11.92 18.03
CA ILE A 144 17.05 -13.02 17.44
C ILE A 144 16.13 -14.21 17.12
N PHE A 145 15.32 -14.63 18.10
CA PHE A 145 14.38 -15.74 17.89
C PHE A 145 13.26 -15.38 16.92
N TYR A 146 12.80 -14.11 16.91
CA TYR A 146 11.84 -13.60 15.95
C TYR A 146 12.41 -13.70 14.52
N TRP A 147 13.64 -13.22 14.29
CA TRP A 147 14.33 -13.33 13.01
C TRP A 147 14.48 -14.80 12.56
N ALA A 148 14.97 -15.66 13.44
CA ALA A 148 15.17 -17.08 13.14
C ALA A 148 13.85 -17.78 12.80
N GLY A 149 12.82 -17.61 13.62
CA GLY A 149 11.51 -18.22 13.42
C GLY A 149 10.83 -17.73 12.13
N THR A 150 10.85 -16.43 11.87
CA THR A 150 10.28 -15.85 10.64
C THR A 150 11.03 -16.36 9.40
N THR A 151 12.35 -16.34 9.42
CA THR A 151 13.20 -16.86 8.33
C THR A 151 12.90 -18.33 8.05
N LEU A 152 12.82 -19.16 9.09
CA LEU A 152 12.52 -20.60 8.94
C LEU A 152 11.11 -20.83 8.36
N VAL A 153 10.10 -20.16 8.88
CA VAL A 153 8.72 -20.36 8.40
C VAL A 153 8.61 -19.97 6.92
N ILE A 154 9.14 -18.82 6.52
CA ILE A 154 9.08 -18.36 5.14
C ILE A 154 9.90 -19.27 4.21
N THR A 155 11.14 -19.60 4.55
CA THR A 155 11.99 -20.48 3.70
C THR A 155 11.41 -21.87 3.55
N LEU A 156 10.84 -22.46 4.62
CA LEU A 156 10.21 -23.76 4.54
C LEU A 156 8.93 -23.74 3.70
N LEU A 157 8.13 -22.65 3.76
CA LEU A 157 6.96 -22.49 2.91
C LEU A 157 7.35 -22.39 1.42
N LEU A 158 8.35 -21.56 1.10
CA LEU A 158 8.90 -21.43 -0.25
C LEU A 158 9.42 -22.76 -0.79
N TYR A 159 10.15 -23.48 0.04
CA TYR A 159 10.68 -24.81 -0.29
C TYR A 159 9.55 -25.81 -0.56
N THR A 160 8.57 -25.93 0.32
CA THR A 160 7.47 -26.89 0.17
C THR A 160 6.56 -26.55 -1.00
N ALA A 161 6.37 -25.26 -1.30
CA ALA A 161 5.67 -24.81 -2.53
C ALA A 161 6.46 -25.22 -3.78
N ALA A 162 7.78 -25.03 -3.80
CA ALA A 162 8.63 -25.46 -4.91
C ALA A 162 8.68 -27.00 -5.06
N LEU A 163 8.59 -27.76 -3.95
CA LEU A 163 8.40 -29.21 -3.96
C LEU A 163 7.08 -29.61 -4.62
N PHE A 164 6.00 -28.95 -4.21
CA PHE A 164 4.68 -29.21 -4.78
C PHE A 164 4.68 -29.00 -6.31
N ILE A 165 5.27 -27.91 -6.77
CA ILE A 165 5.40 -27.61 -8.20
C ILE A 165 6.32 -28.63 -8.91
N ALA A 166 7.37 -29.13 -8.26
CA ALA A 166 8.22 -30.21 -8.81
C ALA A 166 7.40 -31.47 -9.15
N MET A 167 6.39 -31.79 -8.33
CA MET A 167 5.51 -32.93 -8.60
C MET A 167 4.59 -32.69 -9.80
N MET A 168 4.23 -31.42 -10.05
CA MET A 168 3.32 -31.01 -11.13
C MET A 168 4.00 -30.83 -12.48
N THR A 169 5.32 -30.64 -12.51
CA THR A 169 6.11 -30.33 -13.70
C THR A 169 7.06 -31.48 -14.08
N GLY A 170 7.47 -31.51 -15.32
CA GLY A 170 8.45 -32.50 -15.81
C GLY A 170 9.77 -31.88 -16.28
N MET A 171 9.97 -30.57 -16.06
CA MET A 171 11.19 -29.84 -16.45
C MET A 171 11.64 -28.91 -15.32
N SER A 172 12.94 -28.88 -14.99
CA SER A 172 13.51 -28.07 -13.91
C SER A 172 13.33 -26.56 -14.10
N THR A 173 13.48 -26.07 -15.31
CA THR A 173 13.24 -24.65 -15.64
C THR A 173 11.78 -24.26 -15.44
N VAL A 174 10.86 -25.12 -15.87
CA VAL A 174 9.42 -24.90 -15.67
C VAL A 174 9.07 -24.94 -14.20
N GLN A 175 9.66 -25.86 -13.43
CA GLN A 175 9.50 -25.91 -11.96
C GLN A 175 9.93 -24.59 -11.31
N ALA A 176 11.11 -24.07 -11.64
CA ALA A 176 11.61 -22.84 -11.03
C ALA A 176 10.67 -21.64 -11.30
N VAL A 177 10.29 -21.45 -12.57
CA VAL A 177 9.39 -20.35 -12.96
C VAL A 177 8.00 -20.52 -12.35
N LEU A 178 7.40 -21.71 -12.45
CA LEU A 178 6.06 -21.95 -11.90
C LEU A 178 6.01 -21.93 -10.37
N ALA A 179 7.12 -22.21 -9.68
CA ALA A 179 7.17 -22.04 -8.23
C ALA A 179 7.00 -20.58 -7.83
N TYR A 180 7.70 -19.66 -8.48
CA TYR A 180 7.51 -18.23 -8.22
C TYR A 180 6.14 -17.74 -8.68
N VAL A 181 5.67 -18.18 -9.84
CA VAL A 181 4.30 -17.86 -10.30
C VAL A 181 3.26 -18.31 -9.27
N PHE A 182 3.37 -19.54 -8.76
CA PHE A 182 2.46 -20.09 -7.75
C PHE A 182 2.49 -19.30 -6.44
N LEU A 183 3.67 -18.86 -6.00
CA LEU A 183 3.85 -18.09 -4.77
C LEU A 183 3.34 -16.65 -4.87
N PHE A 184 3.45 -16.04 -6.06
CA PHE A 184 2.91 -14.70 -6.32
C PHE A 184 1.44 -14.71 -6.73
N PHE A 185 0.92 -15.85 -7.20
CA PHE A 185 -0.44 -15.94 -7.76
C PHE A 185 -1.53 -15.41 -6.84
N PRO A 186 -1.56 -15.71 -5.52
CA PRO A 186 -2.64 -15.23 -4.66
C PRO A 186 -2.71 -13.70 -4.60
N ILE A 187 -1.59 -13.03 -4.40
CA ILE A 187 -1.56 -11.56 -4.36
C ILE A 187 -1.77 -10.95 -5.73
N GLY A 188 -1.07 -11.42 -6.75
CA GLY A 188 -1.17 -10.91 -8.11
C GLY A 188 -2.58 -11.06 -8.67
N MET A 189 -3.22 -12.21 -8.45
CA MET A 189 -4.59 -12.45 -8.87
C MET A 189 -5.59 -11.56 -8.13
N THR A 190 -5.41 -11.40 -6.81
CA THR A 190 -6.25 -10.50 -6.00
C THR A 190 -6.17 -9.07 -6.51
N MET A 191 -4.96 -8.56 -6.74
CA MET A 191 -4.75 -7.21 -7.29
C MET A 191 -5.38 -7.05 -8.67
N LEU A 192 -5.13 -7.99 -9.59
CA LEU A 192 -5.72 -7.95 -10.93
C LEU A 192 -7.25 -7.95 -10.88
N VAL A 193 -7.86 -8.78 -10.03
CA VAL A 193 -9.32 -8.82 -9.88
C VAL A 193 -9.84 -7.50 -9.31
N ILE A 194 -9.20 -6.95 -8.26
CA ILE A 194 -9.61 -5.66 -7.66
C ILE A 194 -9.54 -4.54 -8.69
N PHE A 195 -8.43 -4.40 -9.44
CA PHE A 195 -8.28 -3.39 -10.48
C PHE A 195 -9.37 -3.52 -11.56
N ASN A 196 -9.64 -4.73 -12.02
CA ASN A 196 -10.64 -4.95 -13.06
C ASN A 196 -12.08 -4.75 -12.54
N LEU A 197 -12.37 -5.08 -11.27
CA LEU A 197 -13.66 -4.77 -10.66
C LEU A 197 -13.86 -3.25 -10.53
N LYS A 198 -12.79 -2.48 -10.22
CA LYS A 198 -12.85 -1.01 -10.20
C LYS A 198 -13.17 -0.42 -11.59
N ILE A 199 -12.70 -1.06 -12.68
CA ILE A 199 -13.02 -0.66 -14.06
C ILE A 199 -14.48 -0.98 -14.41
N VAL A 200 -14.94 -2.18 -14.04
CA VAL A 200 -16.25 -2.72 -14.49
C VAL A 200 -17.41 -2.22 -13.62
N LEU A 201 -17.19 -2.03 -12.30
CA LEU A 201 -18.24 -1.72 -11.33
C LEU A 201 -18.09 -0.29 -10.79
N TYR A 202 -19.04 0.58 -11.11
CA TYR A 202 -19.08 1.92 -10.56
C TYR A 202 -19.29 1.90 -9.03
N GLY A 203 -18.48 2.66 -8.32
CA GLY A 203 -18.50 2.71 -6.86
C GLY A 203 -17.85 1.50 -6.17
N PHE A 204 -17.06 0.68 -6.90
CA PHE A 204 -16.31 -0.41 -6.27
C PHE A 204 -15.12 0.15 -5.48
N PRO A 205 -14.95 -0.20 -4.18
CA PRO A 205 -13.92 0.38 -3.32
C PRO A 205 -12.56 -0.30 -3.54
N GLY A 206 -11.99 -0.08 -4.73
CA GLY A 206 -10.74 -0.72 -5.15
C GLY A 206 -9.58 -0.34 -4.26
N ASP A 207 -9.38 0.94 -4.01
CA ASP A 207 -8.26 1.46 -3.22
C ASP A 207 -8.38 1.04 -1.75
N TYR A 208 -9.60 0.96 -1.21
CA TYR A 208 -9.85 0.42 0.12
C TYR A 208 -9.35 -1.03 0.27
N PHE A 209 -9.56 -1.89 -0.75
CA PHE A 209 -9.08 -3.27 -0.72
C PHE A 209 -7.59 -3.38 -0.98
N LEU A 210 -7.03 -2.54 -1.86
CA LEU A 210 -5.60 -2.53 -2.18
C LEU A 210 -4.75 -2.04 -1.01
N ASN A 211 -5.25 -1.11 -0.21
CA ASN A 211 -4.57 -0.59 0.99
C ASN A 211 -4.64 -1.55 2.20
N ARG A 212 -5.32 -2.69 2.08
CA ARG A 212 -5.24 -3.75 3.09
C ARG A 212 -3.94 -4.52 2.95
N GLN A 213 -3.57 -5.21 4.00
CA GLN A 213 -2.34 -6.00 4.11
C GLN A 213 -2.34 -7.20 3.11
N LEU A 214 -2.37 -6.90 1.81
CA LEU A 214 -2.38 -7.91 0.75
C LEU A 214 -1.05 -8.69 0.67
N GLU A 215 0.04 -8.13 1.17
CA GLU A 215 1.35 -8.79 1.26
C GLU A 215 1.28 -10.14 1.98
N LYS A 216 0.35 -10.31 2.92
CA LYS A 216 0.12 -11.57 3.64
C LYS A 216 -0.32 -12.72 2.75
N LEU A 217 -0.85 -12.44 1.57
CA LEU A 217 -1.30 -13.46 0.61
C LEU A 217 -0.16 -14.16 -0.12
N SER A 218 1.06 -13.59 -0.07
CA SER A 218 2.24 -14.20 -0.69
C SER A 218 3.42 -14.16 0.29
N PRO A 219 4.09 -15.28 0.54
CA PRO A 219 5.26 -15.32 1.42
C PRO A 219 6.42 -14.48 0.88
N ILE A 220 6.52 -14.27 -0.44
CA ILE A 220 7.54 -13.43 -1.06
C ILE A 220 7.23 -11.95 -0.78
N SER A 221 5.97 -11.54 -1.00
CA SER A 221 5.56 -10.16 -0.73
C SER A 221 5.62 -9.83 0.76
N TYR A 222 5.30 -10.78 1.63
CA TYR A 222 5.43 -10.58 3.07
C TYR A 222 6.91 -10.47 3.49
N ALA A 223 7.79 -11.30 2.91
CA ALA A 223 9.23 -11.17 3.14
C ALA A 223 9.74 -9.79 2.73
N ALA A 224 9.23 -9.22 1.64
CA ALA A 224 9.64 -7.91 1.12
C ALA A 224 9.28 -6.70 1.99
N VAL A 225 8.50 -6.88 3.06
CA VAL A 225 8.08 -5.81 4.00
C VAL A 225 8.49 -6.06 5.45
N LEU A 226 9.40 -7.03 5.70
CA LEU A 226 9.85 -7.38 7.05
C LEU A 226 10.72 -6.32 7.73
N ASP A 227 11.23 -5.36 6.98
CA ASP A 227 11.93 -4.17 7.48
C ASP A 227 10.96 -3.18 8.14
N SER A 228 9.80 -2.99 7.55
CA SER A 228 8.80 -2.00 7.96
C SER A 228 7.65 -2.59 8.77
N ARG A 229 7.38 -3.89 8.60
CA ARG A 229 6.27 -4.60 9.27
C ARG A 229 6.72 -5.88 9.94
N LYS A 230 6.34 -6.07 11.20
CA LYS A 230 6.62 -7.31 11.92
C LYS A 230 5.71 -8.45 11.45
N PHE A 231 6.31 -9.63 11.23
CA PHE A 231 5.60 -10.87 10.94
C PHE A 231 4.73 -11.27 12.14
N GLN A 232 3.44 -11.40 11.94
CA GLN A 232 2.50 -11.70 13.02
C GLN A 232 2.44 -13.20 13.31
N TRP A 233 2.27 -13.56 14.58
CA TRP A 233 2.18 -14.96 14.99
C TRP A 233 1.02 -15.72 14.32
N ASN A 234 -0.14 -15.06 14.16
CA ASN A 234 -1.30 -15.66 13.49
C ASN A 234 -1.00 -16.00 12.02
N ASP A 235 -0.26 -15.14 11.31
CA ASP A 235 0.15 -15.37 9.92
C ASP A 235 1.15 -16.54 9.86
N GLY A 236 2.03 -16.63 10.86
CA GLY A 236 2.95 -17.74 11.02
C GLY A 236 2.24 -19.09 11.17
N MET A 237 1.17 -19.16 11.96
CA MET A 237 0.35 -20.38 12.08
C MET A 237 -0.31 -20.78 10.76
N VAL A 238 -0.81 -19.81 9.99
CA VAL A 238 -1.37 -20.06 8.65
C VAL A 238 -0.30 -20.62 7.72
N TYR A 239 0.91 -20.05 7.73
CA TYR A 239 2.01 -20.51 6.89
C TYR A 239 2.49 -21.91 7.28
N ILE A 240 2.56 -22.24 8.57
CA ILE A 240 2.87 -23.60 9.03
C ILE A 240 1.81 -24.61 8.56
N LEU A 241 0.52 -24.24 8.63
CA LEU A 241 -0.55 -25.07 8.11
C LEU A 241 -0.39 -25.31 6.60
N LEU A 242 -0.07 -24.24 5.84
CA LEU A 242 0.20 -24.36 4.40
C LEU A 242 1.39 -25.26 4.09
N ILE A 243 2.48 -25.20 4.87
CA ILE A 243 3.63 -26.11 4.75
C ILE A 243 3.17 -27.56 4.86
N ILE A 244 2.38 -27.89 5.88
CA ILE A 244 1.88 -29.24 6.12
C ILE A 244 0.98 -29.71 4.96
N VAL A 245 0.06 -28.85 4.51
CA VAL A 245 -0.85 -29.15 3.40
C VAL A 245 -0.08 -29.38 2.10
N LEU A 246 0.84 -28.46 1.73
CA LEU A 246 1.65 -28.57 0.51
C LEU A 246 2.57 -29.80 0.54
N TYR A 247 3.14 -30.11 1.69
CA TYR A 247 3.93 -31.34 1.87
C TYR A 247 3.07 -32.59 1.64
N GLY A 248 1.89 -32.66 2.25
CA GLY A 248 0.95 -33.78 2.05
C GLY A 248 0.48 -33.90 0.60
N LEU A 249 0.15 -32.80 -0.05
CA LEU A 249 -0.20 -32.78 -1.48
C LEU A 249 0.97 -33.22 -2.35
N SER A 250 2.20 -32.84 -2.02
CA SER A 250 3.40 -33.25 -2.75
C SER A 250 3.58 -34.78 -2.73
N ILE A 251 3.39 -35.43 -1.58
CA ILE A 251 3.42 -36.88 -1.46
C ILE A 251 2.31 -37.53 -2.31
N PHE A 252 1.08 -37.00 -2.21
CA PHE A 252 -0.06 -37.52 -2.95
C PHE A 252 0.16 -37.47 -4.45
N PHE A 253 0.63 -36.34 -5.00
CA PHE A 253 0.91 -36.21 -6.42
C PHE A 253 2.14 -37.02 -6.86
N TYR A 254 3.16 -37.11 -6.02
CA TYR A 254 4.33 -37.96 -6.31
C TYR A 254 3.95 -39.44 -6.50
N LYS A 255 3.02 -39.96 -5.68
CA LYS A 255 2.52 -41.34 -5.83
C LYS A 255 1.77 -41.53 -7.15
N LYS A 256 0.99 -40.55 -7.58
CA LYS A 256 0.16 -40.60 -8.78
C LYS A 256 0.88 -40.21 -10.07
N ARG A 257 2.10 -39.69 -9.97
CA ARG A 257 2.87 -39.24 -11.11
C ARG A 257 3.36 -40.41 -11.95
N ASN A 258 3.12 -40.35 -13.26
CA ASN A 258 3.68 -41.29 -14.23
C ASN A 258 5.17 -40.96 -14.50
N LEU A 259 6.03 -41.97 -14.68
CA LEU A 259 7.45 -41.77 -14.99
C LEU A 259 7.66 -41.11 -16.36
N GLU A 260 6.78 -41.39 -17.30
CA GLU A 260 6.76 -40.80 -18.66
C GLU A 260 6.56 -39.28 -18.67
N ALA A 261 6.08 -38.71 -17.56
CA ALA A 261 5.91 -37.26 -17.42
C ALA A 261 7.23 -36.47 -17.34
N ALA A 262 8.37 -37.17 -17.22
CA ALA A 262 9.70 -36.53 -17.30
C ALA A 262 9.87 -35.84 -18.66
N SER A 263 10.37 -34.59 -18.65
CA SER A 263 10.52 -33.71 -19.80
C SER A 263 9.21 -33.08 -20.34
N GLU A 264 8.04 -33.36 -19.75
CA GLU A 264 6.79 -32.66 -20.10
C GLU A 264 6.68 -31.31 -19.34
N ALA A 265 6.08 -30.27 -19.95
CA ALA A 265 5.88 -29.00 -19.24
C ALA A 265 4.99 -29.18 -17.99
N ILE A 266 3.89 -29.91 -18.13
CA ILE A 266 2.95 -30.26 -17.06
C ILE A 266 2.75 -31.77 -17.00
N ALA A 267 3.02 -32.36 -15.85
CA ALA A 267 2.99 -33.82 -15.63
C ALA A 267 1.58 -34.43 -15.71
N PHE A 268 0.52 -33.66 -15.40
CA PHE A 268 -0.85 -34.17 -15.34
C PHE A 268 -1.71 -33.60 -16.46
N PRO A 269 -2.22 -34.42 -17.41
CA PRO A 269 -3.00 -33.93 -18.55
C PRO A 269 -4.26 -33.12 -18.18
N LYS A 270 -4.94 -33.48 -17.09
CA LYS A 270 -6.14 -32.77 -16.59
C LYS A 270 -5.88 -31.34 -16.18
N ILE A 271 -4.68 -31.05 -15.69
CA ILE A 271 -4.28 -29.72 -15.24
C ILE A 271 -3.89 -28.80 -16.40
N ARG A 272 -3.58 -29.35 -17.57
CA ARG A 272 -3.23 -28.55 -18.77
C ARG A 272 -4.31 -27.55 -19.16
N SER A 273 -5.59 -27.92 -19.04
CA SER A 273 -6.71 -27.00 -19.33
C SER A 273 -6.80 -25.89 -18.30
N VAL A 274 -6.65 -26.21 -17.01
CA VAL A 274 -6.65 -25.20 -15.92
C VAL A 274 -5.50 -24.23 -16.11
N PHE A 275 -4.30 -24.71 -16.40
CA PHE A 275 -3.12 -23.88 -16.69
C PHE A 275 -3.38 -22.95 -17.88
N LYS A 276 -3.89 -23.47 -19.00
CA LYS A 276 -4.16 -22.69 -20.20
C LYS A 276 -5.15 -21.55 -19.94
N TYR A 277 -6.34 -21.87 -19.44
CA TYR A 277 -7.37 -20.87 -19.21
C TYR A 277 -7.03 -19.93 -18.03
N GLY A 278 -6.30 -20.41 -17.03
CA GLY A 278 -5.78 -19.58 -15.95
C GLY A 278 -4.81 -18.51 -16.46
N ILE A 279 -3.82 -18.87 -17.28
CA ILE A 279 -2.93 -17.89 -17.92
C ILE A 279 -3.71 -16.94 -18.83
N THR A 280 -4.66 -17.48 -19.63
CA THR A 280 -5.51 -16.65 -20.50
C THR A 280 -6.25 -15.59 -19.69
N PHE A 281 -6.81 -15.97 -18.54
CA PHE A 281 -7.54 -15.06 -17.65
C PHE A 281 -6.63 -13.99 -17.03
N CYS A 282 -5.48 -14.40 -16.50
CA CYS A 282 -4.50 -13.45 -15.95
C CYS A 282 -4.03 -12.43 -16.98
N MET A 283 -3.67 -12.91 -18.19
CA MET A 283 -3.19 -12.05 -19.27
C MET A 283 -4.30 -11.15 -19.82
N MET A 284 -5.55 -11.64 -19.85
CA MET A 284 -6.71 -10.83 -20.21
C MET A 284 -6.89 -9.67 -19.22
N LEU A 285 -6.94 -9.96 -17.92
CA LEU A 285 -7.07 -8.93 -16.88
C LEU A 285 -5.90 -7.93 -16.91
N LEU A 286 -4.67 -8.43 -17.07
CA LEU A 286 -3.49 -7.61 -17.18
C LEU A 286 -3.54 -6.67 -18.40
N GLY A 287 -3.92 -7.19 -19.56
CA GLY A 287 -4.10 -6.40 -20.77
C GLY A 287 -5.17 -5.32 -20.60
N GLY A 288 -6.31 -5.66 -20.02
CA GLY A 288 -7.37 -4.69 -19.71
C GLY A 288 -6.89 -3.58 -18.80
N SER A 289 -6.25 -3.92 -17.68
CA SER A 289 -5.69 -2.94 -16.72
C SER A 289 -4.61 -2.05 -17.35
N TYR A 290 -3.69 -2.63 -18.13
CA TYR A 290 -2.63 -1.88 -18.79
C TYR A 290 -3.18 -0.83 -19.78
N PHE A 291 -4.09 -1.25 -20.67
CA PHE A 291 -4.66 -0.31 -21.64
C PHE A 291 -5.60 0.71 -21.01
N GLN A 292 -6.29 0.36 -19.92
CA GLN A 292 -7.07 1.31 -19.13
C GLN A 292 -6.21 2.45 -18.60
N GLU A 293 -5.04 2.12 -18.03
CA GLU A 293 -4.10 3.09 -17.47
C GLU A 293 -3.48 3.96 -18.57
N VAL A 294 -2.85 3.36 -19.56
CA VAL A 294 -2.12 4.05 -20.63
C VAL A 294 -3.05 4.91 -21.49
N SER A 295 -4.31 4.52 -21.67
CA SER A 295 -5.29 5.28 -22.45
C SER A 295 -6.11 6.26 -21.61
N TYR A 296 -5.72 6.47 -20.36
CA TYR A 296 -6.46 7.31 -19.40
C TYR A 296 -7.94 6.94 -19.30
N GLY A 297 -8.30 5.62 -19.25
CA GLY A 297 -9.63 5.06 -19.08
C GLY A 297 -10.49 5.02 -20.34
N SER A 298 -9.90 5.06 -21.56
CA SER A 298 -10.66 4.91 -22.80
C SER A 298 -11.27 3.52 -22.89
N PHE A 299 -12.62 3.44 -22.99
CA PHE A 299 -13.37 2.19 -23.03
C PHE A 299 -12.94 1.30 -24.19
N SER A 300 -12.77 1.86 -25.39
CA SER A 300 -12.39 1.10 -26.59
C SER A 300 -11.00 0.46 -26.45
N TRP A 301 -10.04 1.22 -25.91
CA TRP A 301 -8.70 0.70 -25.66
C TRP A 301 -8.67 -0.34 -24.54
N THR A 302 -9.50 -0.19 -23.53
CA THR A 302 -9.65 -1.19 -22.46
C THR A 302 -10.17 -2.52 -22.99
N ILE A 303 -11.20 -2.50 -23.85
CA ILE A 303 -11.71 -3.71 -24.52
C ILE A 303 -10.62 -4.32 -25.41
N PHE A 304 -9.92 -3.51 -26.20
CA PHE A 304 -8.78 -3.98 -26.99
C PHE A 304 -7.74 -4.70 -26.11
N GLY A 305 -7.43 -4.11 -24.94
CA GLY A 305 -6.53 -4.69 -23.95
C GLY A 305 -6.98 -6.07 -23.46
N TYR A 306 -8.26 -6.24 -23.14
CA TYR A 306 -8.81 -7.53 -22.74
C TYR A 306 -8.67 -8.58 -23.86
N VAL A 307 -9.00 -8.20 -25.09
CA VAL A 307 -8.96 -9.12 -26.24
C VAL A 307 -7.51 -9.52 -26.55
N ILE A 308 -6.60 -8.55 -26.69
CA ILE A 308 -5.20 -8.84 -27.02
C ILE A 308 -4.49 -9.61 -25.90
N GLY A 309 -4.77 -9.26 -24.64
CA GLY A 309 -4.28 -10.00 -23.47
C GLY A 309 -4.72 -11.45 -23.48
N ALA A 310 -6.01 -11.71 -23.74
CA ALA A 310 -6.53 -13.06 -23.86
C ALA A 310 -5.89 -13.84 -25.03
N VAL A 311 -5.70 -13.21 -26.19
CA VAL A 311 -5.03 -13.82 -27.36
C VAL A 311 -3.59 -14.21 -26.99
N ILE A 312 -2.82 -13.30 -26.44
CA ILE A 312 -1.42 -13.54 -26.04
C ILE A 312 -1.36 -14.66 -24.98
N GLY A 313 -2.20 -14.58 -23.94
CA GLY A 313 -2.23 -15.57 -22.87
C GLY A 313 -2.59 -16.97 -23.36
N TYR A 314 -3.62 -17.08 -24.21
CA TYR A 314 -4.06 -18.36 -24.75
C TYR A 314 -3.03 -18.99 -25.67
N LEU A 315 -2.51 -18.23 -26.64
CA LEU A 315 -1.52 -18.74 -27.59
C LEU A 315 -0.21 -19.06 -26.86
N GLY A 316 0.25 -18.20 -25.95
CA GLY A 316 1.44 -18.47 -25.15
C GLY A 316 1.33 -19.74 -24.32
N ALA A 317 0.18 -19.95 -23.64
CA ALA A 317 -0.07 -21.18 -22.89
C ALA A 317 -0.09 -22.43 -23.80
N GLU A 318 -0.71 -22.37 -24.99
CA GLU A 318 -0.68 -23.48 -25.96
C GLU A 318 0.73 -23.77 -26.47
N MET A 319 1.56 -22.73 -26.72
CA MET A 319 2.96 -22.88 -27.13
C MET A 319 3.78 -23.60 -26.04
N ILE A 320 3.62 -23.22 -24.80
CA ILE A 320 4.30 -23.86 -23.65
C ILE A 320 3.87 -25.32 -23.52
N LEU A 321 2.56 -25.59 -23.56
CA LEU A 321 2.01 -26.94 -23.39
C LEU A 321 2.42 -27.90 -24.51
N ARG A 322 2.57 -27.40 -25.74
CA ARG A 322 2.88 -28.21 -26.93
C ARG A 322 4.35 -28.16 -27.34
N LYS A 323 5.13 -27.29 -26.71
CA LYS A 323 6.55 -27.07 -27.06
C LYS A 323 6.76 -26.73 -28.53
N THR A 324 5.80 -26.04 -29.15
CA THR A 324 5.83 -25.61 -30.55
C THR A 324 5.15 -24.26 -30.70
N TRP A 325 5.66 -23.44 -31.60
CA TRP A 325 5.06 -22.15 -31.96
C TRP A 325 3.87 -22.29 -32.95
N ARG A 326 3.66 -23.48 -33.55
CA ARG A 326 2.60 -23.75 -34.54
C ARG A 326 1.24 -24.05 -33.86
N VAL A 327 0.65 -23.02 -33.22
CA VAL A 327 -0.63 -23.18 -32.46
C VAL A 327 -1.79 -22.37 -33.02
N PHE A 328 -1.54 -21.51 -34.01
CA PHE A 328 -2.54 -20.55 -34.57
C PHE A 328 -3.82 -21.17 -35.14
N GLY A 329 -3.81 -22.44 -35.57
CA GLY A 329 -5.00 -23.13 -36.03
C GLY A 329 -5.99 -23.59 -34.95
N ARG A 330 -5.68 -23.36 -33.67
CA ARG A 330 -6.49 -23.87 -32.52
C ARG A 330 -7.17 -22.79 -31.70
N ILE A 331 -7.73 -21.81 -32.39
CA ILE A 331 -8.37 -20.64 -31.75
C ILE A 331 -9.82 -20.88 -31.28
N LYS A 332 -10.45 -22.02 -31.61
CA LYS A 332 -11.85 -22.31 -31.22
C LYS A 332 -12.09 -22.17 -29.71
N GLY A 333 -11.17 -22.68 -28.88
CA GLY A 333 -11.27 -22.56 -27.42
C GLY A 333 -11.14 -21.11 -26.93
N LEU A 334 -10.36 -20.27 -27.61
CA LEU A 334 -10.23 -18.85 -27.31
C LEU A 334 -11.54 -18.12 -27.64
N ILE A 335 -12.14 -18.37 -28.78
CA ILE A 335 -13.41 -17.74 -29.19
C ILE A 335 -14.52 -18.07 -28.18
N VAL A 336 -14.64 -19.33 -27.78
CA VAL A 336 -15.62 -19.74 -26.75
C VAL A 336 -15.33 -19.04 -25.42
N TYR A 337 -14.05 -18.97 -25.01
CA TYR A 337 -13.64 -18.29 -23.78
C TYR A 337 -14.03 -16.80 -23.80
N LEU A 338 -13.69 -16.08 -24.87
CA LEU A 338 -14.03 -14.66 -25.03
C LEU A 338 -15.56 -14.44 -25.03
N ALA A 339 -16.31 -15.30 -25.72
CA ALA A 339 -17.78 -15.23 -25.76
C ALA A 339 -18.38 -15.40 -24.34
N VAL A 340 -17.95 -16.43 -23.61
CA VAL A 340 -18.41 -16.67 -22.21
C VAL A 340 -18.06 -15.50 -21.30
N THR A 341 -16.84 -15.00 -21.39
CA THR A 341 -16.40 -13.86 -20.55
C THR A 341 -17.21 -12.60 -20.88
N ALA A 342 -17.44 -12.31 -22.17
CA ALA A 342 -18.28 -11.18 -22.61
C ALA A 342 -19.70 -11.29 -22.05
N VAL A 343 -20.33 -12.45 -22.14
CA VAL A 343 -21.68 -12.68 -21.60
C VAL A 343 -21.72 -12.49 -20.09
N LEU A 344 -20.70 -12.95 -19.36
CA LEU A 344 -20.63 -12.75 -17.90
C LEU A 344 -20.49 -11.27 -17.54
N VAL A 345 -19.59 -10.53 -18.19
CA VAL A 345 -19.38 -9.09 -17.93
C VAL A 345 -20.64 -8.28 -18.27
N ILE A 346 -21.23 -8.51 -19.42
CA ILE A 346 -22.48 -7.86 -19.85
C ILE A 346 -23.61 -8.19 -18.86
N GLY A 347 -23.74 -9.45 -18.43
CA GLY A 347 -24.74 -9.88 -17.47
C GLY A 347 -24.61 -9.14 -16.13
N VAL A 348 -23.40 -9.02 -15.59
CA VAL A 348 -23.12 -8.29 -14.33
C VAL A 348 -23.49 -6.81 -14.47
N HIS A 349 -23.18 -6.20 -15.62
CA HIS A 349 -23.46 -4.79 -15.87
C HIS A 349 -24.96 -4.50 -16.04
N ILE A 350 -25.69 -5.34 -16.79
CA ILE A 350 -27.15 -5.17 -17.01
C ILE A 350 -27.94 -5.38 -15.73
N LEU A 351 -27.55 -6.34 -14.91
CA LEU A 351 -28.27 -6.66 -13.68
C LEU A 351 -28.12 -5.57 -12.61
N GLY A 352 -27.05 -4.75 -12.63
CA GLY A 352 -26.85 -3.58 -11.76
C GLY A 352 -26.96 -3.83 -10.26
N PHE A 353 -27.02 -5.08 -9.81
CA PHE A 353 -27.24 -5.44 -8.40
C PHE A 353 -26.21 -4.84 -7.44
N TYR A 354 -24.98 -4.64 -7.92
CA TYR A 354 -23.93 -4.08 -7.12
C TYR A 354 -24.02 -2.54 -7.07
N GLU A 355 -24.11 -1.92 -8.25
CA GLU A 355 -24.02 -0.47 -8.39
C GLU A 355 -25.19 0.27 -7.74
N ASN A 356 -26.42 -0.20 -7.98
CA ASN A 356 -27.64 0.46 -7.50
C ASN A 356 -27.99 0.19 -6.04
N LYS A 357 -27.12 -0.54 -5.32
CA LYS A 357 -27.41 -0.91 -3.93
C LYS A 357 -27.12 0.23 -2.97
N VAL A 358 -28.12 1.05 -2.67
CA VAL A 358 -28.15 1.99 -1.54
C VAL A 358 -28.99 1.37 -0.41
N PRO A 359 -28.43 1.13 0.78
CA PRO A 359 -29.21 0.58 1.88
C PRO A 359 -30.33 1.54 2.33
N GLU A 360 -31.47 0.99 2.76
CA GLU A 360 -32.54 1.79 3.33
C GLU A 360 -32.13 2.34 4.71
N GLU A 361 -32.61 3.54 5.06
CA GLU A 361 -32.25 4.23 6.31
C GLU A 361 -32.50 3.34 7.54
N GLU A 362 -33.62 2.64 7.54
CA GLU A 362 -34.02 1.76 8.64
C GLU A 362 -33.08 0.56 8.87
N GLN A 363 -32.35 0.15 7.83
CA GLN A 363 -31.40 -0.96 7.89
C GLN A 363 -30.01 -0.51 8.38
N ILE A 364 -29.72 0.80 8.29
CA ILE A 364 -28.40 1.33 8.63
C ILE A 364 -28.29 1.50 10.14
N LYS A 365 -27.18 1.04 10.70
CA LYS A 365 -26.79 1.23 12.09
C LYS A 365 -25.85 2.42 12.23
N THR A 366 -24.83 2.52 11.36
CA THR A 366 -23.84 3.59 11.32
C THR A 366 -23.36 3.83 9.90
N VAL A 367 -22.83 5.03 9.65
CA VAL A 367 -22.17 5.37 8.38
C VAL A 367 -20.80 5.99 8.64
N LEU A 368 -19.83 5.61 7.83
CA LEU A 368 -18.53 6.27 7.70
C LEU A 368 -18.51 7.01 6.38
N PHE A 369 -18.01 8.25 6.41
CA PHE A 369 -17.79 9.07 5.24
C PHE A 369 -16.44 9.80 5.38
N SER A 370 -15.52 9.62 4.44
CA SER A 370 -14.18 10.22 4.50
C SER A 370 -13.44 10.03 3.17
N ASN A 371 -12.50 10.91 2.86
CA ASN A 371 -11.51 10.74 1.78
C ASN A 371 -10.27 9.94 2.22
N GLN A 372 -10.09 9.68 3.50
CA GLN A 372 -8.90 9.00 4.08
C GLN A 372 -9.20 7.58 4.60
N PHE A 373 -10.33 7.01 4.27
CA PHE A 373 -10.76 5.72 4.81
C PHE A 373 -9.93 4.54 4.27
N GLY A 374 -9.34 3.76 5.17
CA GLY A 374 -8.61 2.53 4.84
C GLY A 374 -7.10 2.69 4.61
N PHE A 375 -6.57 3.92 4.59
CA PHE A 375 -5.13 4.16 4.42
C PHE A 375 -4.30 3.79 5.66
N TYR A 376 -4.90 3.87 6.85
CA TYR A 376 -4.23 3.58 8.12
C TYR A 376 -4.74 2.28 8.75
N THR A 377 -3.83 1.46 9.27
CA THR A 377 -4.15 0.26 10.02
C THR A 377 -4.22 0.57 11.52
N LYS A 378 -4.84 -0.32 12.31
CA LYS A 378 -4.88 -0.15 13.78
C LYS A 378 -3.51 -0.23 14.44
N ASP A 379 -2.56 -0.88 13.77
CA ASP A 379 -1.19 -1.05 14.25
C ASP A 379 -0.29 0.16 13.89
N ASP A 380 -0.80 1.06 13.04
CA ASP A 380 -0.15 2.32 12.73
C ASP A 380 -0.40 3.33 13.86
N ILE A 381 0.65 4.00 14.32
CA ILE A 381 0.56 5.03 15.36
C ILE A 381 -0.41 6.14 14.96
N TYR A 382 -0.41 6.49 13.68
CA TYR A 382 -1.32 7.48 13.11
C TYR A 382 -2.74 6.96 12.90
N GLY A 383 -2.93 5.63 12.88
CA GLY A 383 -4.24 5.02 12.69
C GLY A 383 -5.27 5.41 13.75
N GLU A 384 -4.84 5.67 15.00
CA GLU A 384 -5.70 6.17 16.08
C GLU A 384 -6.28 7.57 15.75
N TYR A 385 -5.51 8.41 15.04
CA TYR A 385 -5.87 9.79 14.73
C TYR A 385 -6.62 9.93 13.41
N TYR A 386 -6.15 9.31 12.35
CA TYR A 386 -6.70 9.49 10.99
C TYR A 386 -7.86 8.56 10.65
N THR A 387 -8.05 7.43 11.36
CA THR A 387 -9.20 6.56 11.10
C THR A 387 -10.51 7.22 11.52
N PRO A 388 -11.48 7.47 10.62
CA PRO A 388 -12.74 8.11 10.98
C PRO A 388 -13.58 7.23 11.90
N MET A 389 -14.33 7.85 12.80
CA MET A 389 -15.31 7.15 13.66
C MET A 389 -16.68 7.06 12.97
N PRO A 390 -17.46 5.98 13.24
CA PRO A 390 -18.77 5.83 12.63
C PRO A 390 -19.79 6.83 13.18
N MET A 391 -20.52 7.51 12.29
CA MET A 391 -21.64 8.41 12.59
C MET A 391 -22.92 7.62 12.78
N LYS A 392 -23.78 8.06 13.73
CA LYS A 392 -25.00 7.38 14.19
C LYS A 392 -26.25 8.25 14.08
N GLU A 393 -26.09 9.58 13.99
CA GLU A 393 -27.21 10.50 13.92
C GLU A 393 -27.96 10.30 12.61
N LYS A 394 -29.29 10.18 12.67
CA LYS A 394 -30.14 9.94 11.49
C LYS A 394 -29.97 11.02 10.43
N ALA A 395 -29.85 12.28 10.83
CA ALA A 395 -29.65 13.39 9.92
C ALA A 395 -28.38 13.21 9.06
N ASN A 396 -27.28 12.76 9.68
CA ASN A 396 -26.03 12.51 8.99
C ASN A 396 -26.10 11.27 8.09
N ILE A 397 -26.75 10.20 8.56
CA ILE A 397 -27.00 9.02 7.74
C ILE A 397 -27.78 9.39 6.47
N GLU A 398 -28.84 10.18 6.62
CA GLU A 398 -29.67 10.62 5.50
C GLU A 398 -28.91 11.55 4.55
N ALA A 399 -28.10 12.49 5.07
CA ALA A 399 -27.28 13.38 4.25
C ALA A 399 -26.30 12.57 3.38
N VAL A 400 -25.60 11.58 3.96
CA VAL A 400 -24.68 10.69 3.21
C VAL A 400 -25.46 9.83 2.20
N ARG A 401 -26.66 9.35 2.54
CA ARG A 401 -27.50 8.59 1.60
C ARG A 401 -27.93 9.45 0.40
N ARG A 402 -28.34 10.70 0.63
CA ARG A 402 -28.71 11.65 -0.45
C ARG A 402 -27.53 11.91 -1.39
N LEU A 403 -26.36 12.16 -0.83
CA LEU A 403 -25.13 12.29 -1.64
C LEU A 403 -24.90 11.00 -2.46
N HIS A 404 -24.97 9.82 -1.84
CA HIS A 404 -24.78 8.54 -2.53
C HIS A 404 -25.79 8.34 -3.67
N GLN A 405 -27.06 8.64 -3.46
CA GLN A 405 -28.10 8.57 -4.50
C GLN A 405 -27.82 9.52 -5.66
N GLN A 406 -27.40 10.76 -5.35
CA GLN A 406 -27.04 11.75 -6.36
C GLN A 406 -25.83 11.28 -7.19
N LEU A 407 -24.79 10.76 -6.56
CA LEU A 407 -23.61 10.20 -7.25
C LEU A 407 -23.98 9.07 -8.22
N LEU A 408 -24.98 8.25 -7.86
CA LEU A 408 -25.48 7.20 -8.75
C LEU A 408 -26.28 7.74 -9.93
N SER A 409 -27.09 8.78 -9.71
CA SER A 409 -27.85 9.43 -10.80
C SER A 409 -26.93 10.10 -11.80
N ASP A 410 -25.84 10.68 -11.33
CA ASP A 410 -24.87 11.43 -12.14
C ASP A 410 -23.67 10.55 -12.58
N LYS A 411 -23.81 9.21 -12.55
CA LYS A 411 -22.75 8.27 -12.95
C LYS A 411 -22.06 8.65 -14.27
N LYS A 412 -22.84 9.07 -15.29
CA LYS A 412 -22.27 9.45 -16.59
C LYS A 412 -21.38 10.69 -16.52
N ILE A 413 -21.75 11.67 -15.70
CA ILE A 413 -20.98 12.90 -15.50
C ILE A 413 -19.68 12.58 -14.77
N ASN A 414 -19.75 11.80 -13.70
CA ASN A 414 -18.59 11.43 -12.88
C ASN A 414 -17.59 10.50 -13.59
N GLN A 415 -18.03 9.78 -14.63
CA GLN A 415 -17.17 8.94 -15.46
C GLN A 415 -16.53 9.69 -16.64
N GLN A 416 -16.91 10.93 -16.91
CA GLN A 416 -16.28 11.78 -17.93
C GLN A 416 -14.96 12.33 -17.42
N LYS A 417 -13.92 12.27 -18.23
CA LYS A 417 -12.50 12.36 -17.86
C LYS A 417 -11.94 13.77 -17.61
N GLU A 418 -12.69 14.82 -17.87
CA GLU A 418 -12.17 16.20 -17.80
C GLU A 418 -12.11 16.80 -16.38
N ASN A 419 -12.37 15.97 -15.35
CA ASN A 419 -12.35 16.45 -13.97
C ASN A 419 -10.96 16.27 -13.33
N TYR A 420 -10.02 17.14 -13.68
CA TYR A 420 -8.69 17.22 -13.04
C TYR A 420 -8.72 17.51 -11.52
N GLN A 421 -9.89 17.79 -10.95
CA GLN A 421 -10.11 18.13 -9.54
C GLN A 421 -10.93 17.07 -8.79
N SER A 422 -10.89 15.82 -9.25
CA SER A 422 -11.65 14.77 -8.58
C SER A 422 -10.88 14.17 -7.42
N GLU A 423 -11.52 14.08 -6.26
CA GLU A 423 -11.01 13.39 -5.07
C GLU A 423 -11.78 12.08 -4.82
N ASN A 424 -11.10 11.12 -4.19
CA ASN A 424 -11.72 9.85 -3.82
C ASN A 424 -12.43 9.98 -2.48
N PHE A 425 -13.71 9.65 -2.44
CA PHE A 425 -14.52 9.57 -1.23
C PHE A 425 -15.02 8.16 -0.97
N TYR A 426 -15.03 7.78 0.29
CA TYR A 426 -15.46 6.47 0.76
C TYR A 426 -16.72 6.59 1.60
N ILE A 427 -17.71 5.75 1.28
CA ILE A 427 -18.94 5.58 2.06
C ILE A 427 -18.96 4.13 2.56
N GLN A 428 -19.05 3.92 3.87
CA GLN A 428 -19.28 2.58 4.43
C GLN A 428 -20.47 2.58 5.35
N TYR A 429 -21.51 1.87 4.95
CA TYR A 429 -22.67 1.59 5.81
C TYR A 429 -22.43 0.31 6.61
N GLU A 430 -22.58 0.36 7.93
CA GLU A 430 -22.75 -0.82 8.77
C GLU A 430 -24.25 -1.04 8.98
N LEU A 431 -24.75 -2.19 8.55
CA LEU A 431 -26.15 -2.52 8.67
C LEU A 431 -26.47 -3.14 10.05
N LYS A 432 -27.74 -3.10 10.46
CA LYS A 432 -28.19 -3.68 11.74
C LYS A 432 -27.94 -5.18 11.87
N ASN A 433 -27.82 -5.90 10.72
CA ASN A 433 -27.46 -7.31 10.69
C ASN A 433 -25.94 -7.57 10.76
N GLY A 434 -25.13 -6.52 10.94
CA GLY A 434 -23.67 -6.60 11.02
C GLY A 434 -22.94 -6.63 9.66
N SER A 435 -23.67 -6.70 8.54
CA SER A 435 -23.02 -6.62 7.21
C SER A 435 -22.57 -5.18 6.89
N LYS A 436 -21.55 -5.06 6.04
CA LYS A 436 -20.99 -3.77 5.62
C LYS A 436 -21.16 -3.58 4.11
N VAL A 437 -21.57 -2.40 3.71
CA VAL A 437 -21.61 -1.97 2.31
C VAL A 437 -20.64 -0.82 2.16
N THR A 438 -19.53 -1.06 1.44
CA THR A 438 -18.50 -0.05 1.17
C THR A 438 -18.56 0.40 -0.27
N ARG A 439 -18.39 1.69 -0.50
CA ARG A 439 -18.36 2.35 -1.82
C ARG A 439 -17.21 3.34 -1.88
N GLU A 440 -16.70 3.55 -3.08
CA GLU A 440 -15.65 4.52 -3.40
C GLU A 440 -16.04 5.27 -4.67
N TYR A 441 -16.01 6.60 -4.62
CA TYR A 441 -16.32 7.45 -5.75
C TYR A 441 -15.24 8.49 -5.91
N SER A 442 -14.78 8.69 -7.16
CA SER A 442 -13.95 9.82 -7.55
C SER A 442 -14.86 10.91 -8.10
N VAL A 443 -14.93 12.04 -7.39
CA VAL A 443 -15.87 13.12 -7.72
C VAL A 443 -15.22 14.48 -7.53
N ASN A 444 -15.64 15.45 -8.36
CA ASN A 444 -15.35 16.84 -8.11
C ASN A 444 -16.32 17.38 -7.05
N GLU A 445 -15.81 17.63 -5.85
CA GLU A 445 -16.61 18.07 -4.70
C GLU A 445 -17.43 19.32 -4.98
N ARG A 446 -16.92 20.25 -5.82
CA ARG A 446 -17.62 21.49 -6.17
C ARG A 446 -18.96 21.25 -6.87
N LEU A 447 -19.09 20.17 -7.63
CA LEU A 447 -20.35 19.82 -8.30
C LEU A 447 -21.44 19.35 -7.34
N TYR A 448 -21.07 18.99 -6.11
CA TYR A 448 -21.94 18.39 -5.10
C TYR A 448 -21.93 19.18 -3.78
N GLU A 449 -21.57 20.47 -3.83
CA GLU A 449 -21.43 21.31 -2.64
C GLU A 449 -22.64 21.28 -1.73
N ASP A 450 -23.85 21.36 -2.28
CA ASP A 450 -25.11 21.30 -1.51
C ASP A 450 -25.29 19.99 -0.75
N PHE A 451 -24.66 18.90 -1.20
CA PHE A 451 -24.71 17.60 -0.55
C PHE A 451 -23.57 17.40 0.45
N PHE A 452 -22.39 17.95 0.17
CA PHE A 452 -21.23 17.87 1.06
C PHE A 452 -21.39 18.78 2.27
N LYS A 453 -21.86 20.00 2.07
CA LYS A 453 -22.00 21.02 3.11
C LYS A 453 -22.73 20.53 4.38
N PRO A 454 -23.93 19.91 4.31
CA PRO A 454 -24.62 19.39 5.50
C PRO A 454 -23.83 18.30 6.25
N ILE A 455 -23.01 17.52 5.52
CA ILE A 455 -22.19 16.47 6.12
C ILE A 455 -21.01 17.10 6.86
N TYR A 456 -20.21 17.95 6.19
CA TYR A 456 -19.01 18.57 6.75
C TYR A 456 -19.28 19.50 7.91
N GLU A 457 -20.40 20.24 7.90
CA GLU A 457 -20.79 21.16 8.97
C GLU A 457 -21.37 20.42 10.19
N SER A 458 -21.74 19.13 10.04
CA SER A 458 -22.28 18.40 11.17
C SER A 458 -21.23 18.19 12.26
N LYS A 459 -21.65 18.39 13.51
CA LYS A 459 -20.79 18.17 14.67
C LYS A 459 -20.26 16.74 14.73
N GLU A 460 -21.09 15.76 14.41
CA GLU A 460 -20.72 14.35 14.47
C GLU A 460 -19.65 14.02 13.43
N TYR A 461 -19.74 14.57 12.20
CA TYR A 461 -18.70 14.40 11.19
C TYR A 461 -17.37 14.99 11.64
N LYS A 462 -17.36 16.23 12.16
CA LYS A 462 -16.14 16.87 12.66
C LYS A 462 -15.49 16.08 13.79
N LEU A 463 -16.29 15.60 14.75
CA LEU A 463 -15.79 14.72 15.83
C LEU A 463 -15.28 13.38 15.32
N SER A 464 -15.85 12.86 14.22
CA SER A 464 -15.45 11.59 13.61
C SER A 464 -14.14 11.69 12.85
N THR A 465 -13.94 12.74 12.05
CA THR A 465 -12.87 12.83 11.06
C THR A 465 -11.68 13.66 11.50
N LYS A 466 -11.90 14.75 12.28
CA LYS A 466 -10.82 15.67 12.62
C LYS A 466 -9.95 15.13 13.77
N GLU A 467 -8.66 15.03 13.55
CA GLU A 467 -7.65 14.44 14.45
C GLU A 467 -7.58 15.14 15.80
N ILE A 468 -7.82 16.46 15.82
CA ILE A 468 -7.79 17.28 17.02
C ILE A 468 -8.73 16.77 18.14
N PHE A 469 -9.86 16.13 17.79
CA PHE A 469 -10.80 15.56 18.75
C PHE A 469 -10.36 14.20 19.30
N LYS A 470 -9.49 13.49 18.57
CA LYS A 470 -8.93 12.20 18.97
C LYS A 470 -7.65 12.36 19.78
N LEU A 471 -7.07 13.56 19.78
CA LEU A 471 -5.85 13.88 20.47
C LEU A 471 -6.02 13.80 21.98
N LYS A 472 -5.21 12.96 22.66
CA LYS A 472 -5.18 12.80 24.12
C LYS A 472 -4.13 13.76 24.70
N GLN A 473 -4.54 14.67 25.56
CA GLN A 473 -3.68 15.71 26.12
C GLN A 473 -2.43 15.15 26.84
N ASN A 474 -2.56 14.02 27.51
CA ASN A 474 -1.44 13.37 28.22
C ASN A 474 -0.36 12.77 27.29
N LYS A 475 -0.63 12.68 25.99
CA LYS A 475 0.35 12.23 25.00
C LYS A 475 1.15 13.39 24.38
N ILE A 476 0.73 14.63 24.57
CA ILE A 476 1.38 15.80 23.99
C ILE A 476 2.61 16.17 24.83
N LYS A 477 3.76 16.29 24.18
CA LYS A 477 5.02 16.72 24.78
C LYS A 477 5.25 18.21 24.59
N THR A 478 5.17 18.68 23.35
CA THR A 478 5.28 20.10 22.99
C THR A 478 4.30 20.44 21.86
N LEU A 479 3.96 21.71 21.76
CA LEU A 479 3.15 22.24 20.67
C LEU A 479 3.83 23.48 20.12
N THR A 480 4.08 23.53 18.81
CA THR A 480 4.71 24.66 18.13
C THR A 480 3.74 25.27 17.13
N ILE A 481 3.58 26.60 17.16
CA ILE A 481 2.74 27.37 16.23
C ILE A 481 3.64 28.29 15.41
N GLY A 482 3.57 28.24 14.09
CA GLY A 482 4.48 28.95 13.20
C GLY A 482 5.77 28.16 12.97
N GLY A 483 6.83 28.80 12.53
CA GLY A 483 8.16 28.20 12.37
C GLY A 483 8.48 27.59 11.01
N ASN A 484 7.48 27.10 10.27
CA ASN A 484 7.64 26.49 8.94
C ASN A 484 7.05 27.38 7.82
N GLY A 485 7.54 28.61 7.74
CA GLY A 485 7.03 29.54 6.74
C GLY A 485 8.11 30.57 6.35
N PRO A 486 7.77 31.59 5.58
CA PRO A 486 8.69 32.63 5.14
C PRO A 486 9.25 33.46 6.30
N VAL A 487 8.65 33.33 7.49
CA VAL A 487 9.10 33.96 8.73
C VAL A 487 9.52 32.87 9.71
N SER A 488 10.80 32.75 10.00
CA SER A 488 11.38 31.71 10.87
C SER A 488 11.10 31.94 12.38
N ARG A 489 9.96 32.53 12.73
CA ARG A 489 9.49 32.69 14.11
C ARG A 489 8.42 31.66 14.40
N GLY A 490 8.41 31.20 15.66
CA GLY A 490 7.40 30.27 16.12
C GLY A 490 7.25 30.28 17.62
N VAL A 491 6.08 29.96 18.10
CA VAL A 491 5.75 29.85 19.52
C VAL A 491 5.78 28.38 19.92
N THR A 492 6.73 28.01 20.80
CA THR A 492 6.80 26.63 21.31
C THR A 492 6.28 26.60 22.76
N LEU A 493 5.25 25.78 22.97
CA LEU A 493 4.60 25.56 24.25
C LEU A 493 5.00 24.21 24.83
N SER A 494 5.50 24.18 26.04
CA SER A 494 5.83 22.98 26.82
C SER A 494 5.00 22.86 28.11
N ASN A 495 4.35 23.97 28.52
CA ASN A 495 3.49 23.98 29.69
C ASN A 495 2.17 23.27 29.41
N SER A 496 1.84 22.24 30.20
CA SER A 496 0.65 21.43 30.03
C SER A 496 -0.67 22.23 30.10
N ASN A 497 -0.73 23.32 30.86
CA ASN A 497 -1.93 24.14 30.97
C ASN A 497 -2.12 24.98 29.70
N ASP A 498 -1.07 25.62 29.20
CA ASP A 498 -1.11 26.42 27.96
C ASP A 498 -1.46 25.51 26.76
N ILE A 499 -0.85 24.32 26.68
CA ILE A 499 -1.21 23.30 25.65
C ILE A 499 -2.69 22.93 25.74
N LYS A 500 -3.21 22.74 26.95
CA LYS A 500 -4.63 22.41 27.17
C LYS A 500 -5.56 23.53 26.70
N GLU A 501 -5.20 24.79 27.00
CA GLU A 501 -5.96 25.97 26.58
C GLU A 501 -5.98 26.10 25.07
N VAL A 502 -4.82 25.98 24.40
CA VAL A 502 -4.67 26.05 22.94
C VAL A 502 -5.47 24.94 22.24
N ILE A 503 -5.35 23.69 22.69
CA ILE A 503 -6.14 22.57 22.14
C ILE A 503 -7.64 22.81 22.37
N GLY A 504 -8.02 23.38 23.50
CA GLY A 504 -9.40 23.75 23.79
C GLY A 504 -9.94 24.84 22.88
N ALA A 505 -9.13 25.87 22.57
CA ALA A 505 -9.44 26.93 21.62
C ALA A 505 -9.60 26.37 20.19
N LEU A 506 -8.62 25.59 19.72
CA LEU A 506 -8.67 24.94 18.41
C LEU A 506 -9.89 24.04 18.23
N ARG A 507 -10.27 23.26 19.25
CA ARG A 507 -11.48 22.44 19.18
C ARG A 507 -12.76 23.26 19.00
N LYS A 508 -12.83 24.44 19.64
CA LYS A 508 -13.96 25.35 19.47
C LYS A 508 -13.97 25.94 18.04
N ASP A 509 -12.81 26.35 17.55
CA ASP A 509 -12.68 26.91 16.22
C ASP A 509 -13.06 25.88 15.14
N VAL A 510 -12.55 24.65 15.22
CA VAL A 510 -12.91 23.59 14.27
C VAL A 510 -14.40 23.22 14.32
N LEU A 511 -15.05 23.28 15.50
CA LEU A 511 -16.51 23.07 15.56
C LEU A 511 -17.30 24.19 14.93
N ALA A 512 -16.82 25.44 15.01
CA ALA A 512 -17.46 26.63 14.42
C ALA A 512 -17.18 26.77 12.91
N GLU A 513 -16.14 26.11 12.38
CA GLU A 513 -15.71 26.20 10.97
C GLU A 513 -16.86 25.81 10.04
N SER A 514 -17.15 26.67 9.03
CA SER A 514 -18.12 26.36 7.97
C SER A 514 -17.50 25.46 6.90
N TYR A 515 -18.32 24.92 6.00
CA TYR A 515 -17.83 24.17 4.85
C TYR A 515 -16.95 25.04 3.95
N GLU A 516 -17.34 26.28 3.69
CA GLU A 516 -16.58 27.22 2.90
C GLU A 516 -15.19 27.48 3.53
N ASP A 517 -15.15 27.75 4.84
CA ASP A 517 -13.90 28.00 5.58
C ASP A 517 -12.96 26.78 5.60
N SER A 518 -13.50 25.56 5.56
CA SER A 518 -12.70 24.33 5.54
C SER A 518 -11.89 24.19 4.25
N ARG A 519 -12.33 24.82 3.17
CA ARG A 519 -11.71 24.81 1.82
C ARG A 519 -10.75 25.96 1.62
N TYR A 520 -10.97 27.09 2.29
CA TYR A 520 -10.08 28.25 2.27
C TYR A 520 -8.92 28.01 3.21
N PHE A 521 -7.77 27.96 2.61
CA PHE A 521 -6.61 27.56 3.36
C PHE A 521 -5.35 28.28 2.91
N LYS A 522 -4.79 29.09 3.81
CA LYS A 522 -3.38 29.17 4.16
C LYS A 522 -3.20 29.86 5.51
N GLY A 523 -2.42 29.24 6.37
CA GLY A 523 -2.08 29.76 7.67
C GLY A 523 -0.74 29.21 8.12
N SER A 524 -0.32 29.61 9.30
CA SER A 524 0.83 29.02 9.97
C SER A 524 0.54 27.56 10.34
N THR A 525 1.58 26.77 10.42
CA THR A 525 1.45 25.37 10.84
C THR A 525 1.42 25.28 12.37
N ILE A 526 0.60 24.37 12.90
CA ILE A 526 0.58 23.97 14.30
C ILE A 526 1.08 22.55 14.38
N GLU A 527 2.26 22.34 14.95
CA GLU A 527 2.84 21.02 15.12
C GLU A 527 2.68 20.55 16.57
N VAL A 528 2.10 19.37 16.74
CA VAL A 528 1.91 18.73 18.05
C VAL A 528 2.83 17.53 18.14
N TYR A 529 3.89 17.64 18.93
CA TYR A 529 4.85 16.56 19.14
C TYR A 529 4.36 15.59 20.22
N LEU A 530 4.30 14.30 19.85
CA LEU A 530 3.80 13.23 20.70
C LEU A 530 4.92 12.40 21.35
N GLY A 531 6.18 12.64 20.98
CA GLY A 531 7.36 11.84 21.38
C GLY A 531 7.71 10.78 20.32
N ASN A 532 8.94 10.23 20.43
CA ASN A 532 9.46 9.21 19.50
C ASN A 532 9.36 9.62 18.02
N ASP A 533 9.71 10.86 17.70
CA ASP A 533 9.65 11.45 16.36
C ASP A 533 8.26 11.45 15.70
N HIS A 534 7.20 11.37 16.51
CA HIS A 534 5.82 11.45 16.03
C HIS A 534 5.22 12.80 16.28
N PHE A 535 4.62 13.38 15.25
CA PHE A 535 3.92 14.65 15.34
C PHE A 535 2.64 14.64 14.52
N LEU A 536 1.65 15.46 14.91
CA LEU A 536 0.48 15.80 14.14
C LEU A 536 0.59 17.25 13.73
N SER A 537 0.22 17.53 12.48
CA SER A 537 0.24 18.88 11.94
C SER A 537 -1.20 19.36 11.74
N PHE A 538 -1.48 20.55 12.22
CA PHE A 538 -2.72 21.28 12.03
C PHE A 538 -2.42 22.64 11.43
N GLU A 539 -3.46 23.29 10.97
CA GLU A 539 -3.36 24.59 10.35
C GLU A 539 -3.92 25.66 11.28
N PHE A 540 -3.17 26.74 11.42
CA PHE A 540 -3.65 27.95 12.07
C PHE A 540 -4.25 28.85 11.01
N LYS A 541 -5.55 28.74 10.80
CA LYS A 541 -6.31 29.48 9.80
C LYS A 541 -6.72 30.87 10.30
N PRO A 542 -6.97 31.84 9.41
CA PRO A 542 -7.49 33.16 9.79
C PRO A 542 -8.79 33.09 10.61
N ILE A 543 -9.63 32.07 10.35
CA ILE A 543 -10.90 31.84 11.05
C ILE A 543 -10.74 31.30 12.49
N ASN A 544 -9.54 30.88 12.90
CA ASN A 544 -9.34 30.38 14.25
C ASN A 544 -9.36 31.53 15.30
N HIS A 545 -10.54 32.09 15.51
CA HIS A 545 -10.74 33.27 16.37
C HIS A 545 -10.39 33.00 17.83
N ASN A 546 -10.78 31.84 18.38
CA ASN A 546 -10.47 31.50 19.79
C ASN A 546 -8.96 31.33 20.00
N LEU A 547 -8.26 30.70 19.08
CA LEU A 547 -6.79 30.58 19.13
C LEU A 547 -6.11 31.94 18.97
N THR A 548 -6.57 32.75 18.01
CA THR A 548 -6.04 34.12 17.77
C THR A 548 -6.18 35.00 19.02
N GLU A 549 -7.34 34.93 19.69
CA GLU A 549 -7.58 35.70 20.91
C GLU A 549 -6.69 35.22 22.07
N TRP A 550 -6.52 33.91 22.22
CA TRP A 550 -5.59 33.34 23.21
C TRP A 550 -4.16 33.81 22.98
N LEU A 551 -3.69 33.74 21.71
CA LEU A 551 -2.33 34.23 21.36
C LEU A 551 -2.17 35.72 21.58
N ARG A 552 -3.22 36.52 21.34
CA ARG A 552 -3.21 37.97 21.61
C ARG A 552 -3.12 38.28 23.09
N GLN A 553 -3.88 37.57 23.94
CA GLN A 553 -3.82 37.75 25.41
C GLN A 553 -2.49 37.39 26.01
N LYS A 554 -1.76 36.43 25.37
CA LYS A 554 -0.40 36.04 25.77
C LYS A 554 0.71 36.86 25.10
N GLU A 555 0.36 37.83 24.25
CA GLU A 555 1.30 38.66 23.45
C GLU A 555 2.17 37.83 22.47
N LEU A 556 1.70 36.64 22.05
CA LEU A 556 2.44 35.69 21.21
C LEU A 556 2.02 35.71 19.74
N LEU A 557 0.99 36.50 19.38
CA LEU A 557 0.38 36.44 18.04
C LEU A 557 1.37 36.81 16.92
N LYS A 558 2.27 37.78 17.15
CA LYS A 558 3.27 38.19 16.16
C LYS A 558 4.33 37.14 15.87
N ASP A 559 4.57 36.25 16.83
CA ASP A 559 5.52 35.14 16.65
C ASP A 559 4.85 33.90 16.04
N ALA A 560 3.51 33.80 16.13
CA ALA A 560 2.74 32.65 15.67
C ALA A 560 2.36 32.70 14.19
N LYS A 561 2.23 33.89 13.60
CA LYS A 561 1.86 34.07 12.17
C LYS A 561 2.56 35.27 11.55
N PRO A 562 2.74 35.27 10.21
CA PRO A 562 3.20 36.46 9.48
C PRO A 562 2.28 37.66 9.71
N SER A 563 2.85 38.83 9.74
CA SER A 563 2.17 40.13 9.86
C SER A 563 2.52 41.01 8.67
N SER A 564 1.80 42.09 8.50
CA SER A 564 2.12 43.09 7.46
C SER A 564 3.53 43.67 7.60
N ASP A 565 4.14 43.65 8.82
CA ASP A 565 5.49 44.11 9.03
C ASP A 565 6.56 43.24 8.39
N ASP A 566 6.26 41.95 8.20
CA ASP A 566 7.15 40.94 7.61
C ASP A 566 7.17 40.99 6.09
N VAL A 567 6.09 41.52 5.47
CA VAL A 567 5.92 41.61 4.01
C VAL A 567 6.43 42.95 3.52
N THR A 568 7.30 42.95 2.53
CA THR A 568 7.83 44.14 1.89
C THR A 568 6.82 44.75 0.94
N HIS A 569 6.28 43.97 0.05
CA HIS A 569 5.24 44.31 -0.90
C HIS A 569 4.54 43.07 -1.43
N VAL A 570 3.42 43.23 -2.12
CA VAL A 570 2.65 42.17 -2.74
C VAL A 570 2.32 42.55 -4.18
N LEU A 571 2.69 41.72 -5.13
CA LEU A 571 2.28 41.87 -6.53
C LEU A 571 1.04 41.03 -6.78
N VAL A 572 0.00 41.67 -7.33
CA VAL A 572 -1.29 41.00 -7.67
C VAL A 572 -1.52 41.09 -9.16
N ALA A 573 -1.99 39.99 -9.75
CA ALA A 573 -2.47 39.94 -11.13
C ALA A 573 -3.77 39.15 -11.23
N LYS A 574 -4.54 39.41 -12.32
CA LYS A 574 -5.70 38.58 -12.64
C LYS A 574 -5.22 37.19 -13.11
N ALA A 575 -5.88 36.11 -12.67
CA ALA A 575 -5.52 34.76 -13.06
C ALA A 575 -5.71 34.59 -14.59
N GLY A 576 -4.71 33.97 -15.23
CA GLY A 576 -4.77 33.60 -16.64
C GLY A 576 -5.66 32.35 -16.86
N THR A 577 -5.89 32.03 -18.14
CA THR A 577 -6.68 30.84 -18.52
C THR A 577 -5.91 29.53 -18.42
N GLU A 578 -4.60 29.57 -18.23
CA GLU A 578 -3.78 28.38 -18.08
C GLU A 578 -3.72 27.97 -16.61
N ASN A 579 -4.27 26.80 -16.31
CA ASN A 579 -4.20 26.19 -14.98
C ASN A 579 -2.82 25.56 -14.77
N THR A 580 -1.85 26.32 -14.29
CA THR A 580 -0.57 25.79 -13.84
C THR A 580 -0.54 25.79 -12.30
N GLU A 581 -0.05 24.69 -11.71
CA GLU A 581 0.19 24.57 -10.26
C GLU A 581 1.66 24.87 -9.93
N ASP A 582 2.49 25.14 -10.92
CA ASP A 582 3.92 25.44 -10.74
C ASP A 582 4.10 26.88 -10.23
N ILE A 583 4.50 26.99 -8.96
CA ILE A 583 4.66 28.25 -8.23
C ILE A 583 5.67 29.18 -8.91
N GLU A 584 6.75 28.64 -9.50
CA GLU A 584 7.76 29.44 -10.21
C GLU A 584 7.20 30.03 -11.50
N ILE A 585 6.38 29.27 -12.22
CA ILE A 585 5.71 29.75 -13.44
C ILE A 585 4.72 30.84 -13.08
N ILE A 586 3.88 30.62 -12.07
CA ILE A 586 2.88 31.61 -11.61
C ILE A 586 3.56 32.93 -11.21
N LYS A 587 4.64 32.85 -10.42
CA LYS A 587 5.43 34.04 -10.04
C LYS A 587 5.96 34.78 -11.26
N SER A 588 6.58 34.03 -12.19
CA SER A 588 7.15 34.60 -13.43
C SER A 588 6.08 35.30 -14.27
N ASP A 589 4.87 34.72 -14.33
CA ASP A 589 3.75 35.29 -15.07
C ASP A 589 3.23 36.57 -14.45
N ILE A 590 3.12 36.60 -13.12
CA ILE A 590 2.73 37.83 -12.38
C ILE A 590 3.77 38.93 -12.59
N GLU A 591 5.06 38.63 -12.44
CA GLU A 591 6.16 39.60 -12.61
C GLU A 591 6.25 40.15 -14.03
N LYS A 592 5.85 39.38 -15.06
CA LYS A 592 5.86 39.76 -16.48
C LYS A 592 4.53 40.39 -16.96
N SER A 593 3.46 40.27 -16.19
CA SER A 593 2.17 40.83 -16.55
C SER A 593 2.24 42.35 -16.63
N ARG A 594 1.57 42.89 -17.64
CA ARG A 594 1.48 44.37 -17.82
C ARG A 594 0.45 45.03 -16.91
N ASP A 595 -0.50 44.25 -16.41
CA ASP A 595 -1.56 44.67 -15.51
C ASP A 595 -1.35 44.04 -14.15
N THR A 596 -0.52 44.68 -13.33
CA THR A 596 -0.19 44.25 -11.97
C THR A 596 -0.44 45.38 -10.98
N LEU A 597 -1.00 45.00 -9.84
CA LEU A 597 -1.17 45.89 -8.69
C LEU A 597 -0.03 45.62 -7.69
N ASP A 598 0.82 46.65 -7.45
CA ASP A 598 1.86 46.58 -6.41
C ASP A 598 1.34 47.22 -5.11
N VAL A 599 1.20 46.39 -4.08
CA VAL A 599 0.65 46.78 -2.77
C VAL A 599 1.76 46.86 -1.73
N THR A 600 2.02 48.10 -1.27
CA THR A 600 3.02 48.40 -0.21
C THR A 600 2.37 48.89 1.08
N ASN A 601 1.08 49.26 1.05
CA ASN A 601 0.35 49.74 2.21
C ASN A 601 0.13 48.62 3.23
N LYS A 602 0.65 48.76 4.46
CA LYS A 602 0.59 47.77 5.51
C LYS A 602 -0.81 47.33 5.91
N GLY A 603 -1.78 48.27 5.91
CA GLY A 603 -3.16 47.96 6.21
C GLY A 603 -3.82 47.08 5.13
N GLN A 604 -3.50 47.36 3.83
CA GLN A 604 -3.94 46.52 2.72
C GLN A 604 -3.27 45.13 2.73
N ILE A 605 -1.97 45.07 3.02
CA ILE A 605 -1.24 43.81 3.15
C ILE A 605 -1.85 42.95 4.25
N GLU A 606 -2.20 43.54 5.42
CA GLU A 606 -2.85 42.80 6.51
C GLU A 606 -4.22 42.25 6.11
N GLN A 607 -5.01 43.02 5.34
CA GLN A 607 -6.27 42.51 4.76
C GLN A 607 -6.01 41.34 3.80
N MET A 608 -4.99 41.43 2.95
CA MET A 608 -4.63 40.37 2.02
C MET A 608 -4.19 39.10 2.76
N LEU A 609 -3.32 39.19 3.78
CA LEU A 609 -2.87 38.07 4.59
C LEU A 609 -4.03 37.33 5.30
N ASN A 610 -5.08 38.06 5.67
CA ASN A 610 -6.25 37.47 6.34
C ASN A 610 -7.26 36.85 5.38
N ASN A 611 -7.23 37.19 4.08
CA ASN A 611 -8.21 36.75 3.07
C ASN A 611 -7.60 35.86 1.98
N ALA A 612 -6.29 35.62 2.01
CA ALA A 612 -5.62 34.81 0.99
C ALA A 612 -5.87 33.32 1.14
N SER A 613 -5.93 32.60 0.01
CA SER A 613 -6.07 31.17 -0.12
C SER A 613 -4.85 30.55 -0.79
N ALA A 614 -4.61 29.26 -0.56
CA ALA A 614 -3.61 28.46 -1.29
C ALA A 614 -4.20 27.75 -2.53
N ASP A 615 -5.50 27.81 -2.74
CA ASP A 615 -6.15 27.16 -3.90
C ASP A 615 -5.81 27.93 -5.19
N PRO A 616 -5.14 27.34 -6.18
CA PRO A 616 -4.72 28.02 -7.41
C PRO A 616 -5.86 28.34 -8.37
N HIS A 617 -7.08 27.94 -8.09
CA HIS A 617 -8.23 28.08 -8.99
C HIS A 617 -9.12 29.30 -8.62
N HIS A 618 -8.50 30.47 -8.59
CA HIS A 618 -9.16 31.72 -8.22
C HIS A 618 -8.96 32.85 -9.27
N GLU A 619 -9.72 33.93 -9.14
CA GLU A 619 -9.71 35.04 -10.08
C GLU A 619 -8.43 35.88 -10.00
N TYR A 620 -7.80 35.95 -8.84
CA TYR A 620 -6.61 36.78 -8.62
C TYR A 620 -5.49 35.97 -8.01
N MET A 621 -4.27 36.20 -8.49
CA MET A 621 -3.01 35.61 -8.02
C MET A 621 -2.16 36.69 -7.38
N ALA A 622 -1.49 36.38 -6.29
CA ALA A 622 -0.65 37.32 -5.57
C ALA A 622 0.67 36.69 -5.12
N VAL A 623 1.79 37.42 -5.29
CA VAL A 623 3.09 37.07 -4.77
C VAL A 623 3.41 37.97 -3.61
N PHE A 624 3.51 37.39 -2.42
CA PHE A 624 3.92 38.08 -1.19
C PHE A 624 5.43 37.96 -1.04
N TYR A 625 6.16 39.08 -0.98
CA TYR A 625 7.59 39.12 -0.76
C TYR A 625 7.91 39.43 0.69
N PHE A 626 8.67 38.53 1.36
CA PHE A 626 9.01 38.64 2.78
C PHE A 626 10.46 39.05 2.98
N GLY A 627 10.72 40.03 3.84
CA GLY A 627 12.01 40.46 4.38
C GLY A 627 13.15 40.67 3.40
N SER A 628 13.58 39.64 2.71
CA SER A 628 14.53 39.68 1.60
C SER A 628 13.87 39.18 0.33
N ALA A 629 14.24 39.74 -0.80
CA ALA A 629 13.66 39.39 -2.13
C ALA A 629 13.77 37.91 -2.54
N HIS A 630 14.35 37.07 -1.72
CA HIS A 630 14.53 35.63 -1.96
C HIS A 630 13.42 34.77 -1.34
N TYR A 631 12.65 35.31 -0.38
CA TYR A 631 11.53 34.59 0.23
C TYR A 631 10.23 35.17 -0.27
N TYR A 632 9.44 34.35 -0.96
CA TYR A 632 8.12 34.72 -1.45
C TYR A 632 7.13 33.57 -1.24
N GLU A 633 5.86 33.93 -1.20
CA GLU A 633 4.75 32.99 -1.22
C GLU A 633 3.73 33.41 -2.27
N VAL A 634 3.23 32.43 -3.02
CA VAL A 634 2.12 32.64 -3.96
C VAL A 634 0.82 32.28 -3.26
N MET A 635 -0.13 33.19 -3.28
CA MET A 635 -1.46 33.06 -2.70
C MET A 635 -2.50 33.53 -3.71
N PHE A 636 -3.75 33.16 -3.47
CA PHE A 636 -4.86 33.39 -4.42
C PHE A 636 -6.05 34.04 -3.71
N PHE A 637 -6.91 34.71 -4.50
CA PHE A 637 -8.17 35.27 -4.03
C PHE A 637 -9.28 34.94 -5.02
N ASP A 638 -10.42 34.52 -4.51
CA ASP A 638 -11.65 34.45 -5.28
C ASP A 638 -12.35 35.82 -5.31
N GLU A 639 -13.38 35.96 -6.16
CA GLU A 639 -14.13 37.19 -6.29
C GLU A 639 -14.83 37.62 -4.98
N LYS A 640 -15.23 36.66 -4.13
CA LYS A 640 -15.93 36.93 -2.87
C LYS A 640 -15.00 37.46 -1.78
N HIS A 641 -13.81 36.88 -1.65
CA HIS A 641 -12.86 37.13 -0.56
C HIS A 641 -11.75 38.12 -0.94
N ALA A 642 -11.59 38.46 -2.24
CA ALA A 642 -10.64 39.49 -2.65
C ALA A 642 -11.01 40.84 -2.02
N PRO A 643 -10.03 41.54 -1.39
CA PRO A 643 -10.25 42.90 -0.90
C PRO A 643 -10.78 43.86 -1.99
N ASP A 644 -11.65 44.81 -1.62
CA ASP A 644 -12.30 45.70 -2.59
C ASP A 644 -11.32 46.48 -3.44
N PHE A 645 -10.18 46.89 -2.91
CA PHE A 645 -9.16 47.61 -3.67
C PHE A 645 -8.51 46.79 -4.78
N ILE A 646 -8.49 45.44 -4.65
CA ILE A 646 -8.03 44.52 -5.72
C ILE A 646 -9.10 44.48 -6.81
N LYS A 647 -10.38 44.27 -6.43
CA LYS A 647 -11.49 44.23 -7.37
C LYS A 647 -11.62 45.53 -8.17
N ASP A 648 -11.43 46.68 -7.49
CA ASP A 648 -11.52 48.00 -8.12
C ASP A 648 -10.40 48.28 -9.12
N HIS A 649 -9.21 47.71 -8.89
CA HIS A 649 -8.08 47.87 -9.82
C HIS A 649 -8.28 47.04 -11.10
N PHE A 650 -8.85 45.86 -11.03
CA PHE A 650 -8.99 44.91 -12.16
C PHE A 650 -10.41 44.96 -12.81
N LYS A 651 -11.26 45.91 -12.46
CA LYS A 651 -12.53 46.19 -13.17
C LYS A 651 -12.25 46.74 -14.56
#